data_92c5960f15de7747be89ec6198ee45fd
#
_entry.id   92c5960f15de7747be89ec6198ee45fd
#
_cell.length_a   1.000
_cell.length_b   1.000
_cell.length_c   1.000
_cell.angle_alpha   90.00
_cell.angle_beta   90.00
_cell.angle_gamma   90.00
#
_symmetry.space_group_name_H-M   'P 1'
#
loop_
_entity.id
_entity.type
_entity.pdbx_description
1 polymer ?
#
loop_
_entity_poly.entity_id
_entity_poly.type
_entity_poly.pdbx_seq_one_letter_code
_entity_poly.pdbx_strand_id
1 'polypeptide(L)'
;VASEEYDDDVEEVEVDDREESREVISEKARRQLRRGKLSELAEKLTGGPERPGQQKIARSPVVMLLVGCTVGGSILAAIFWFINARNTEDRLIKEATASLNLQKYLDAEGQFERFISIYPKTSMTPVAKIGLHRARVEKFILTETPDVIRGLKELKSLIEECRELEGFDAEKDNLKRYAERLTYAGAFVAEVAQSQEALDVSLESLELLRKYSGEGGINPAREQALVDRQRMASASVAKKNDFLGTLTKVKEQLEAGDTMGAIGARNDLITKYPLLKDDKDVSKLLQDILGREKEFVVRTEIGKDGLGPAENELVLPSLALTLRTQATTDLSSQGRAVFSFGMDSCFAVDSDTGSPLWRRPIGDNAPFSPMPVKVIDPAGVLVYSTMSEELQMLSQKDGQLLWRQSVESRPTGAPTLIADNFYVTTQAGELWQIAANNGRAIAKLKFSQSVIGPPAVSSDSLRLVIPGDQTMVYTIGLNPFACLAVSYIPHLTGSIKSPMVTAGRYFLMVDNNAADKARIQTLQMDDAGQLSSVSEDSVDGQVNDPCLLRGYELFVPSTPQRVTAFRVTDDAGQPPLAKVGANQLEEGLQTKMFLLAGPGGQLWMGGRDLRKFQTRTNTVLLDPGITAEGIHLQPIQFADEAVYLTTRNPNSNSTFLTRADREQMKGTWRTVLGSNVVALAPSAGGQSLLAVTDYGETYRAQMSEVQSGGFTMESVSRFRLPDKLSTAVEGVVLKDGRPAAWCGSPEPSMWTFTNTGQLERKWVLPDSPQIAPVTLDGGVVFAMPGRLHISATAGGKPAEDYRSSQTADGQQPWKSLTAISANQVLAVTGDNSFIRVEYRATPRPQLTEVSVTKMPQIIEVPPASANGFLFVATVEGKLLLMQASSLEILAQIDLGGVPSATPKIAGEYVFVEVANQEVKVFHIENSLPQTGVFPLDGNPLAGNPLALSDGFLAVRRDGMLIKLDATAATTLGSRSLGQLVQQGPLVINGQTLVVGYDGSLYQIDPSSL
;
A
#
# COMPACT_ATOMS: atom_id res chain seq x y z
N VAL A 1 -24.36 12.07 27.23
CA VAL A 1 -25.34 12.32 28.29
C VAL A 1 -25.22 11.19 29.29
N ALA A 2 -25.03 11.57 30.54
CA ALA A 2 -24.99 10.79 31.80
C ALA A 2 -23.76 9.84 31.93
N SER A 3 -22.68 10.12 32.67
CA SER A 3 -22.54 10.18 34.16
C SER A 3 -23.18 9.01 34.89
N GLU A 4 -22.32 8.16 35.45
CA GLU A 4 -22.53 7.53 36.75
C GLU A 4 -21.17 7.15 37.33
N GLU A 5 -20.95 7.73 38.54
CA GLU A 5 -19.93 7.44 39.53
C GLU A 5 -20.11 6.02 40.08
N TYR A 6 -19.02 5.35 40.39
CA TYR A 6 -18.98 4.44 41.53
C TYR A 6 -17.59 4.44 42.19
N ASP A 7 -17.69 4.53 43.53
CA ASP A 7 -16.72 4.68 44.56
C ASP A 7 -15.71 3.50 44.67
N ASP A 8 -14.57 3.92 45.23
CA ASP A 8 -13.67 3.31 46.21
C ASP A 8 -13.71 1.79 46.45
N ASP A 9 -12.56 1.19 46.28
CA ASP A 9 -11.99 0.33 47.32
C ASP A 9 -10.45 0.30 47.23
N VAL A 10 -9.84 0.84 48.25
CA VAL A 10 -8.41 0.86 48.51
C VAL A 10 -8.00 -0.48 49.06
N GLU A 11 -7.23 -1.26 48.32
CA GLU A 11 -6.38 -2.31 48.91
C GLU A 11 -4.94 -1.85 48.96
N GLU A 12 -4.48 -1.57 50.17
CA GLU A 12 -3.08 -1.37 50.54
C GLU A 12 -2.27 -2.62 50.20
N VAL A 13 -1.31 -2.48 49.32
CA VAL A 13 -0.25 -3.46 49.14
C VAL A 13 0.98 -2.95 49.88
N GLU A 14 1.29 -3.64 51.00
CA GLU A 14 2.54 -3.49 51.75
C GLU A 14 3.75 -3.54 50.83
N VAL A 15 4.48 -2.44 50.75
CA VAL A 15 5.81 -2.37 50.17
C VAL A 15 6.83 -2.82 51.22
N ASP A 16 7.53 -3.87 50.88
CA ASP A 16 8.55 -4.55 51.70
C ASP A 16 9.73 -3.60 52.02
N ASP A 17 9.77 -3.18 53.31
CA ASP A 17 10.78 -2.33 53.95
C ASP A 17 12.10 -3.09 54.16
N ARG A 18 12.82 -3.50 53.12
CA ARG A 18 14.11 -4.19 53.26
C ARG A 18 15.35 -3.42 52.81
N GLU A 19 15.24 -2.26 52.23
CA GLU A 19 16.43 -1.47 51.83
C GLU A 19 16.87 -0.39 52.82
N GLU A 20 16.00 0.17 53.64
CA GLU A 20 16.40 1.16 54.65
C GLU A 20 17.15 0.58 55.87
N SER A 21 17.06 -0.73 56.10
CA SER A 21 17.76 -1.35 57.26
C SER A 21 19.26 -1.64 57.05
N ARG A 22 19.80 -1.52 55.83
CA ARG A 22 21.22 -1.72 55.54
C ARG A 22 22.10 -0.49 55.69
N GLU A 23 21.62 0.73 55.53
CA GLU A 23 22.40 1.97 55.75
C GLU A 23 22.48 2.36 57.23
N VAL A 24 21.43 2.09 58.02
CA VAL A 24 21.43 2.44 59.47
C VAL A 24 22.33 1.50 60.30
N ILE A 25 22.60 0.31 59.82
CA ILE A 25 23.53 -0.63 60.51
C ILE A 25 24.98 -0.23 60.25
N SER A 26 25.33 0.38 59.17
CA SER A 26 26.70 0.84 58.87
C SER A 26 27.10 2.05 59.68
N GLU A 27 26.21 2.95 60.03
CA GLU A 27 26.47 4.15 60.79
C GLU A 27 26.58 3.90 62.33
N LYS A 28 25.79 2.98 62.83
CA LYS A 28 25.91 2.53 64.25
C LYS A 28 27.18 1.73 64.51
N ALA A 29 27.63 0.95 63.52
CA ALA A 29 28.91 0.20 63.67
C ALA A 29 30.12 1.12 63.64
N ARG A 30 30.10 2.25 62.84
CA ARG A 30 31.18 3.27 62.85
C ARG A 30 31.20 4.14 64.09
N ARG A 31 30.10 4.35 64.81
CA ARG A 31 30.09 5.08 66.10
C ARG A 31 30.53 4.24 67.29
N GLN A 32 30.34 2.93 67.27
CA GLN A 32 30.86 2.04 68.38
C GLN A 32 32.35 1.77 68.27
N LEU A 33 32.98 1.78 67.10
CA LEU A 33 34.42 1.65 66.91
C LEU A 33 35.23 2.87 67.31
N ARG A 34 34.66 4.07 67.43
CA ARG A 34 35.30 5.29 67.91
C ARG A 34 35.23 5.48 69.43
N ARG A 35 34.39 4.76 70.16
CA ARG A 35 34.29 4.83 71.63
C ARG A 35 35.15 3.81 72.42
N GLY A 36 35.60 2.78 71.71
CA GLY A 36 36.35 1.68 72.36
C GLY A 36 37.84 1.93 72.68
N LYS A 37 38.46 2.94 72.04
CA LYS A 37 39.92 3.20 72.23
C LYS A 37 40.29 4.30 73.23
N LEU A 38 39.33 5.10 73.66
CA LEU A 38 39.56 6.15 74.67
C LEU A 38 39.17 5.76 76.11
N SER A 39 38.34 4.71 76.29
CA SER A 39 37.99 4.22 77.62
C SER A 39 39.03 3.27 78.22
N GLU A 40 39.75 2.55 77.38
CA GLU A 40 40.83 1.61 77.84
C GLU A 40 42.10 2.33 78.30
N LEU A 41 42.33 3.59 77.86
CA LEU A 41 43.42 4.38 78.27
C LEU A 41 43.17 5.15 79.56
N ALA A 42 41.90 5.37 79.93
CA ALA A 42 41.53 6.06 81.12
C ALA A 42 41.54 5.13 82.35
N GLU A 43 41.31 3.85 82.10
CA GLU A 43 41.28 2.82 83.20
C GLU A 43 42.66 2.31 83.60
N LYS A 44 43.69 2.56 82.82
CA LYS A 44 45.10 2.26 83.16
C LYS A 44 45.81 3.36 83.90
N LEU A 45 45.19 4.53 84.12
CA LEU A 45 45.80 5.67 84.80
C LEU A 45 45.18 5.94 86.20
N THR A 46 44.13 5.28 86.59
CA THR A 46 43.56 5.42 87.93
C THR A 46 43.66 4.09 88.71
N GLY A 47 44.65 3.98 89.47
CA GLY A 47 44.92 2.74 90.24
C GLY A 47 43.84 2.36 91.23
N GLY A 48 43.72 1.06 91.40
CA GLY A 48 42.78 0.39 92.36
C GLY A 48 42.94 0.67 93.79
N PRO A 49 42.06 0.15 94.60
CA PRO A 49 41.78 0.61 95.96
C PRO A 49 42.86 0.39 96.95
N GLU A 50 43.02 1.39 97.82
CA GLU A 50 44.00 1.47 98.94
C GLU A 50 43.80 0.44 100.04
N ARG A 51 44.92 -0.12 100.54
CA ARG A 51 44.97 -0.78 101.83
C ARG A 51 45.60 0.14 102.89
N PRO A 52 45.13 0.27 104.08
CA PRO A 52 45.55 1.24 105.09
C PRO A 52 46.91 0.91 105.70
N GLY A 53 47.79 1.90 105.71
CA GLY A 53 48.93 1.88 106.59
C GLY A 53 50.36 1.96 106.01
N GLN A 54 50.66 2.81 105.04
CA GLN A 54 52.10 3.22 104.82
C GLN A 54 52.18 4.66 104.30
N GLN A 55 52.81 5.51 105.14
CA GLN A 55 53.20 6.86 104.73
C GLN A 55 54.37 6.85 103.76
N LYS A 56 54.18 7.37 102.55
CA LYS A 56 55.22 7.58 101.60
C LYS A 56 55.64 9.08 101.60
N ILE A 57 56.86 9.32 101.77
CA ILE A 57 57.57 10.60 101.98
C ILE A 57 57.71 11.43 100.65
N ALA A 58 56.95 11.07 99.69
CA ALA A 58 57.08 11.72 98.34
C ALA A 58 55.94 12.73 98.05
N ARG A 59 55.18 13.21 98.97
CA ARG A 59 54.15 14.23 98.83
C ARG A 59 54.44 15.49 99.55
N SER A 60 55.62 16.11 99.27
CA SER A 60 55.81 17.50 99.64
C SER A 60 55.45 18.39 98.44
N PRO A 61 54.50 19.28 98.57
CA PRO A 61 54.02 20.08 97.47
C PRO A 61 55.09 20.99 96.84
N VAL A 62 56.20 21.27 97.57
CA VAL A 62 57.28 22.08 97.09
C VAL A 62 58.24 21.29 96.18
N VAL A 63 58.41 20.01 96.37
CA VAL A 63 59.23 19.19 95.43
C VAL A 63 58.56 18.87 94.22
N MET A 64 57.21 18.70 94.21
CA MET A 64 56.41 18.52 92.99
C MET A 64 56.36 19.81 92.12
N LEU A 65 56.37 20.95 92.78
CA LEU A 65 56.29 22.20 92.03
C LEU A 65 57.63 22.57 91.30
N LEU A 66 58.76 22.25 91.97
CA LEU A 66 60.09 22.47 91.39
C LEU A 66 60.38 21.46 90.20
N VAL A 67 60.03 20.16 90.42
CA VAL A 67 60.23 19.19 89.37
C VAL A 67 59.23 19.42 88.19
N GLY A 68 58.01 19.78 88.57
CA GLY A 68 57.00 20.14 87.57
C GLY A 68 57.37 21.35 86.70
N CYS A 69 57.91 22.40 87.33
CA CYS A 69 58.31 23.60 86.60
C CYS A 69 59.59 23.44 85.69
N THR A 70 60.51 22.57 86.18
CA THR A 70 61.74 22.34 85.32
C THR A 70 61.46 21.33 84.23
N VAL A 71 60.67 20.34 84.43
CA VAL A 71 60.24 19.38 83.36
C VAL A 71 59.28 20.03 82.44
N GLY A 72 58.34 20.78 83.00
CA GLY A 72 57.41 21.56 82.13
C GLY A 72 58.08 22.61 81.30
N GLY A 73 59.02 23.34 81.89
CA GLY A 73 59.80 24.31 81.19
C GLY A 73 60.73 23.73 80.12
N SER A 74 61.34 22.59 80.44
CA SER A 74 62.18 21.86 79.47
C SER A 74 61.40 21.22 78.36
N ILE A 75 60.22 20.72 78.65
CA ILE A 75 59.30 20.20 77.58
C ILE A 75 58.75 21.33 76.75
N LEU A 76 58.36 22.45 77.34
CA LEU A 76 57.92 23.61 76.60
C LEU A 76 59.03 24.20 75.75
N ALA A 77 60.26 24.31 76.31
CA ALA A 77 61.40 24.74 75.51
C ALA A 77 61.80 23.77 74.44
N ALA A 78 61.73 22.45 74.64
CA ALA A 78 61.95 21.45 73.61
C ALA A 78 60.87 21.39 72.61
N ILE A 79 59.63 21.59 72.97
CA ILE A 79 58.46 21.67 72.06
C ILE A 79 58.60 23.02 71.25
N PHE A 80 58.91 24.11 71.90
CA PHE A 80 59.10 25.42 71.23
C PHE A 80 60.29 25.39 70.26
N TRP A 81 61.42 24.78 70.72
CA TRP A 81 62.60 24.59 69.88
C TRP A 81 62.33 23.61 68.75
N PHE A 82 61.60 22.51 68.99
CA PHE A 82 61.24 21.53 68.03
C PHE A 82 60.23 22.10 66.99
N ILE A 83 59.28 22.90 67.47
CA ILE A 83 58.32 23.61 66.64
C ILE A 83 58.99 24.66 65.81
N ASN A 84 59.87 25.44 66.41
CA ASN A 84 60.62 26.53 65.74
C ASN A 84 61.67 25.97 64.75
N ALA A 85 62.33 24.86 65.11
CA ALA A 85 63.32 24.20 64.26
C ALA A 85 62.66 23.47 63.07
N ARG A 86 61.40 23.11 63.21
CA ARG A 86 60.61 22.47 62.11
C ARG A 86 59.93 23.50 61.20
N ASN A 87 59.71 24.71 61.62
CA ASN A 87 58.92 25.73 60.93
C ASN A 87 59.68 26.87 60.35
N THR A 88 60.93 26.67 59.96
CA THR A 88 61.62 27.69 59.18
C THR A 88 60.97 27.74 57.76
N GLU A 89 60.69 28.97 57.31
CA GLU A 89 60.04 29.24 56.06
C GLU A 89 60.71 28.51 54.87
N ASP A 90 62.05 28.68 54.74
CA ASP A 90 62.78 27.99 53.69
C ASP A 90 62.80 26.47 53.76
N ARG A 91 62.64 25.85 54.92
CA ARG A 91 62.68 24.44 55.10
C ARG A 91 61.30 23.81 54.68
N LEU A 92 60.22 24.39 55.12
CA LEU A 92 58.91 23.93 54.81
C LEU A 92 58.62 24.01 53.33
N ILE A 93 59.02 25.09 52.66
CA ILE A 93 58.85 25.24 51.22
C ILE A 93 59.73 24.26 50.44
N LYS A 94 60.93 24.00 50.87
CA LYS A 94 61.87 23.06 50.26
C LYS A 94 61.39 21.62 50.47
N GLU A 95 60.89 21.29 51.64
CA GLU A 95 60.27 19.95 51.94
C GLU A 95 59.02 19.73 51.05
N ALA A 96 58.10 20.68 50.94
CA ALA A 96 56.94 20.63 50.11
C ALA A 96 57.30 20.49 48.62
N THR A 97 58.24 21.26 48.16
CA THR A 97 58.74 21.22 46.76
C THR A 97 59.45 19.89 46.47
N ALA A 98 60.27 19.39 47.43
CA ALA A 98 60.89 18.09 47.27
C ALA A 98 59.89 16.96 47.21
N SER A 99 58.83 17.01 48.04
CA SER A 99 57.71 16.02 47.98
C SER A 99 57.02 16.08 46.66
N LEU A 100 56.75 17.24 46.11
CA LEU A 100 56.16 17.44 44.80
C LEU A 100 57.03 16.84 43.68
N ASN A 101 58.34 17.11 43.71
CA ASN A 101 59.33 16.61 42.74
C ASN A 101 59.51 15.08 42.80
N LEU A 102 59.28 14.50 43.99
CA LEU A 102 59.30 13.07 44.24
C LEU A 102 57.92 12.39 43.92
N GLN A 103 57.01 13.13 43.37
CA GLN A 103 55.66 12.71 42.99
C GLN A 103 54.79 12.22 44.20
N LYS A 104 55.11 12.69 45.39
CA LYS A 104 54.32 12.45 46.61
C LYS A 104 53.26 13.54 46.76
N TYR A 105 52.29 13.53 45.89
CA TYR A 105 51.37 14.66 45.76
C TYR A 105 50.54 14.95 47.01
N LEU A 106 50.09 13.89 47.74
CA LEU A 106 49.32 14.06 48.98
C LEU A 106 50.17 14.67 50.12
N ASP A 107 51.44 14.26 50.17
CA ASP A 107 52.36 14.81 51.16
C ASP A 107 52.70 16.28 50.84
N ALA A 108 52.94 16.56 49.54
CA ALA A 108 53.19 17.88 49.05
C ALA A 108 51.99 18.84 49.27
N GLU A 109 50.76 18.39 48.97
CA GLU A 109 49.53 19.14 49.21
C GLU A 109 49.42 19.54 50.69
N GLY A 110 49.56 18.57 51.63
CA GLY A 110 49.47 18.83 53.05
C GLY A 110 50.62 19.74 53.58
N GLN A 111 51.82 19.62 52.98
CA GLN A 111 52.93 20.46 53.34
C GLN A 111 52.77 21.88 52.84
N PHE A 112 52.32 22.12 51.63
CA PHE A 112 51.99 23.43 51.10
C PHE A 112 50.80 24.06 51.87
N GLU A 113 49.77 23.36 52.18
CA GLU A 113 48.68 23.86 53.03
C GLU A 113 49.17 24.29 54.41
N ARG A 114 50.00 23.46 55.01
CA ARG A 114 50.61 23.80 56.29
C ARG A 114 51.49 25.03 56.21
N PHE A 115 52.28 25.20 55.13
CA PHE A 115 53.09 26.39 54.91
C PHE A 115 52.20 27.62 54.80
N ILE A 116 51.17 27.60 53.99
CA ILE A 116 50.25 28.73 53.76
C ILE A 116 49.51 29.11 55.05
N SER A 117 49.18 28.15 55.90
CA SER A 117 48.53 28.41 57.18
C SER A 117 49.43 29.08 58.19
N ILE A 118 50.72 28.73 58.17
CA ILE A 118 51.72 29.32 59.10
C ILE A 118 52.24 30.66 58.63
N TYR A 119 52.44 30.81 57.31
CA TYR A 119 53.02 31.96 56.69
C TYR A 119 52.13 32.60 55.63
N PRO A 120 50.95 33.14 55.98
CA PRO A 120 49.93 33.59 54.99
C PRO A 120 50.36 34.89 54.23
N LYS A 121 51.37 35.63 54.62
CA LYS A 121 51.71 36.94 54.01
C LYS A 121 53.19 37.10 53.76
N THR A 122 53.97 36.07 53.53
CA THR A 122 55.39 36.15 53.18
C THR A 122 55.63 36.25 51.69
N SER A 123 56.83 36.60 51.26
CA SER A 123 57.21 36.62 49.84
C SER A 123 57.15 35.24 49.18
N MET A 124 57.18 34.14 49.95
CA MET A 124 57.10 32.78 49.48
C MET A 124 55.67 32.23 49.43
N THR A 125 54.68 32.94 49.99
CA THR A 125 53.28 32.52 49.98
C THR A 125 52.68 32.32 48.57
N PRO A 126 52.97 33.20 47.58
CA PRO A 126 52.57 32.98 46.18
C PRO A 126 53.13 31.65 45.62
N VAL A 127 54.43 31.38 45.86
CA VAL A 127 55.06 30.13 45.40
C VAL A 127 54.45 28.90 46.05
N ALA A 128 54.13 28.97 47.35
CA ALA A 128 53.46 27.88 48.06
C ALA A 128 52.05 27.65 47.54
N LYS A 129 51.31 28.71 47.24
CA LYS A 129 49.95 28.56 46.62
C LYS A 129 50.01 27.93 45.22
N ILE A 130 50.90 28.35 44.39
CA ILE A 130 51.15 27.77 43.07
C ILE A 130 51.52 26.27 43.25
N GLY A 131 52.48 25.99 44.20
CA GLY A 131 52.88 24.62 44.49
C GLY A 131 51.77 23.74 44.99
N LEU A 132 50.83 24.25 45.81
CA LEU A 132 49.66 23.57 46.32
C LEU A 132 48.75 23.20 45.16
N HIS A 133 48.36 24.14 44.34
CA HIS A 133 47.49 23.86 43.22
C HIS A 133 48.15 22.96 42.19
N ARG A 134 49.46 23.08 42.00
CA ARG A 134 50.24 22.19 41.17
C ARG A 134 50.22 20.74 41.72
N ALA A 135 50.37 20.53 43.01
CA ALA A 135 50.28 19.22 43.64
C ALA A 135 48.91 18.62 43.42
N ARG A 136 47.84 19.41 43.55
CA ARG A 136 46.47 18.98 43.29
C ARG A 136 46.26 18.57 41.85
N VAL A 137 46.73 19.32 40.90
CA VAL A 137 46.65 19.02 39.45
C VAL A 137 47.41 17.73 39.14
N GLU A 138 48.68 17.65 39.53
CA GLU A 138 49.56 16.54 39.23
C GLU A 138 49.08 15.22 39.87
N LYS A 139 48.45 15.29 41.03
CA LYS A 139 47.81 14.17 41.71
C LYS A 139 46.78 13.43 40.86
N PHE A 140 46.02 14.16 40.01
CA PHE A 140 44.98 13.56 39.16
C PHE A 140 45.47 13.31 37.74
N ILE A 141 46.47 14.06 37.27
CA ILE A 141 46.85 14.02 35.83
C ILE A 141 48.07 13.10 35.59
N LEU A 142 49.02 13.05 36.53
CA LEU A 142 50.29 12.34 36.31
C LEU A 142 50.29 10.94 36.92
N THR A 143 49.13 10.31 37.02
CA THR A 143 48.97 8.93 37.47
C THR A 143 48.86 7.97 36.28
N GLU A 144 49.01 6.67 36.51
CA GLU A 144 48.83 5.63 35.45
C GLU A 144 47.40 5.66 34.91
N THR A 145 46.41 5.92 35.78
CA THR A 145 44.98 6.06 35.41
C THR A 145 44.52 7.48 35.77
N PRO A 146 44.66 8.47 34.89
CA PRO A 146 44.30 9.85 35.18
C PRO A 146 42.79 10.01 35.42
N ASP A 147 42.43 10.72 36.48
CA ASP A 147 41.07 11.23 36.69
C ASP A 147 40.94 12.55 35.91
N VAL A 148 40.58 12.46 34.66
CA VAL A 148 40.60 13.60 33.73
C VAL A 148 39.60 14.69 34.11
N ILE A 149 38.45 14.34 34.72
CA ILE A 149 37.41 15.29 35.11
C ILE A 149 37.89 16.15 36.26
N ARG A 150 38.42 15.49 37.36
CA ARG A 150 39.00 16.21 38.46
C ARG A 150 40.27 16.93 38.08
N GLY A 151 41.08 16.33 37.22
CA GLY A 151 42.28 16.93 36.70
C GLY A 151 42.05 18.27 36.02
N LEU A 152 41.03 18.35 35.16
CA LEU A 152 40.64 19.61 34.51
C LEU A 152 40.12 20.65 35.53
N LYS A 153 39.33 20.21 36.47
CA LYS A 153 38.78 21.07 37.53
C LYS A 153 39.91 21.71 38.34
N GLU A 154 40.90 20.94 38.78
CA GLU A 154 42.05 21.45 39.53
C GLU A 154 42.96 22.30 38.68
N LEU A 155 43.10 21.98 37.38
CA LEU A 155 43.87 22.83 36.45
C LEU A 155 43.22 24.23 36.29
N LYS A 156 41.88 24.27 36.21
CA LYS A 156 41.12 25.51 36.18
C LYS A 156 41.31 26.32 37.48
N SER A 157 41.24 25.66 38.66
CA SER A 157 41.48 26.32 39.94
C SER A 157 42.90 26.86 40.02
N LEU A 158 43.91 26.13 39.54
CA LEU A 158 45.30 26.62 39.46
C LEU A 158 45.36 27.90 38.63
N ILE A 159 44.71 27.92 37.49
CA ILE A 159 44.70 29.08 36.57
C ILE A 159 43.96 30.27 37.22
N GLU A 160 42.75 30.04 37.78
CA GLU A 160 41.91 31.10 38.30
C GLU A 160 42.50 31.73 39.57
N GLU A 161 43.01 30.93 40.49
CA GLU A 161 43.47 31.39 41.81
C GLU A 161 44.91 31.87 41.80
N CYS A 162 45.71 31.37 40.82
CA CYS A 162 47.12 31.68 40.82
C CYS A 162 47.57 32.65 39.70
N ARG A 163 46.77 32.96 38.71
CA ARG A 163 47.16 33.70 37.53
C ARG A 163 47.71 35.11 37.83
N GLU A 164 47.32 35.76 38.95
CA GLU A 164 47.73 37.06 39.37
C GLU A 164 48.89 37.03 40.40
N LEU A 165 49.37 35.81 40.79
CA LEU A 165 50.43 35.64 41.72
C LEU A 165 51.83 35.80 41.08
N GLU A 166 52.75 36.36 41.83
CA GLU A 166 54.14 36.44 41.37
C GLU A 166 54.70 35.02 41.21
N GLY A 167 55.31 34.74 40.04
CA GLY A 167 55.86 33.42 39.70
C GLY A 167 54.97 32.57 38.84
N PHE A 168 53.68 32.95 38.57
CA PHE A 168 52.79 32.18 37.74
C PHE A 168 53.25 32.03 36.29
N ASP A 169 53.92 33.04 35.73
CA ASP A 169 54.44 32.97 34.36
C ASP A 169 55.45 31.84 34.16
N ALA A 170 56.16 31.43 35.20
CA ALA A 170 57.09 30.30 35.18
C ALA A 170 56.35 28.95 35.03
N GLU A 171 55.07 28.91 35.38
CA GLU A 171 54.26 27.69 35.26
C GLU A 171 53.65 27.42 33.84
N LYS A 172 53.82 28.30 32.88
CA LYS A 172 53.28 28.22 31.52
C LYS A 172 53.63 26.88 30.84
N ASP A 173 54.82 26.37 31.02
CA ASP A 173 55.27 25.12 30.44
C ASP A 173 54.63 23.91 31.14
N ASN A 174 54.37 24.01 32.45
CA ASN A 174 53.62 23.00 33.20
C ASN A 174 52.15 23.03 32.75
N LEU A 175 51.52 24.20 32.59
CA LEU A 175 50.16 24.32 32.11
C LEU A 175 49.98 23.69 30.73
N LYS A 176 50.91 23.91 29.82
CA LYS A 176 50.94 23.23 28.51
C LYS A 176 50.98 21.72 28.67
N ARG A 177 51.91 21.22 29.49
CA ARG A 177 52.08 19.77 29.72
C ARG A 177 50.81 19.15 30.31
N TYR A 178 50.17 19.81 31.27
CA TYR A 178 48.94 19.34 31.89
C TYR A 178 47.79 19.39 30.90
N ALA A 179 47.59 20.46 30.18
CA ALA A 179 46.56 20.60 29.15
C ALA A 179 46.71 19.57 28.04
N GLU A 180 47.94 19.34 27.55
CA GLU A 180 48.22 18.32 26.54
C GLU A 180 47.91 16.91 27.08
N ARG A 181 48.35 16.62 28.32
CA ARG A 181 48.08 15.33 28.94
C ARG A 181 46.61 15.09 29.13
N LEU A 182 45.86 16.10 29.57
CA LEU A 182 44.42 16.04 29.73
C LEU A 182 43.70 15.89 28.38
N THR A 183 44.16 16.59 27.34
CA THR A 183 43.63 16.45 25.99
C THR A 183 43.76 15.02 25.51
N TYR A 184 44.94 14.44 25.63
CA TYR A 184 45.17 13.07 25.19
C TYR A 184 44.42 12.04 26.06
N ALA A 185 44.55 12.14 27.39
CA ALA A 185 43.93 11.23 28.32
C ALA A 185 42.39 11.32 28.30
N GLY A 186 41.89 12.57 28.19
CA GLY A 186 40.47 12.84 28.03
C GLY A 186 39.89 12.19 26.79
N ALA A 187 40.58 12.37 25.63
CA ALA A 187 40.16 11.69 24.39
C ALA A 187 40.27 10.17 24.51
N PHE A 188 41.31 9.64 25.14
CA PHE A 188 41.44 8.22 25.34
C PHE A 188 40.33 7.61 26.22
N VAL A 189 40.05 8.22 27.36
CA VAL A 189 38.98 7.84 28.26
C VAL A 189 37.62 7.96 27.55
N ALA A 190 37.39 9.03 26.81
CA ALA A 190 36.18 9.25 26.01
C ALA A 190 35.99 8.18 24.97
N GLU A 191 37.05 7.75 24.28
CA GLU A 191 36.99 6.71 23.27
C GLU A 191 36.66 5.32 23.89
N VAL A 192 37.35 4.95 24.98
CA VAL A 192 37.22 3.64 25.60
C VAL A 192 35.96 3.51 26.46
N ALA A 193 35.66 4.51 27.29
CA ALA A 193 34.47 4.50 28.14
C ALA A 193 33.24 5.09 27.46
N GLN A 194 33.42 5.64 26.25
CA GLN A 194 32.34 6.31 25.48
C GLN A 194 31.66 7.41 26.34
N SER A 195 32.48 8.22 27.02
CA SER A 195 32.03 9.27 27.95
C SER A 195 32.05 10.65 27.32
N GLN A 196 30.87 11.29 27.28
CA GLN A 196 30.73 12.68 26.81
C GLN A 196 31.54 13.63 27.72
N GLU A 197 31.47 13.44 29.03
CA GLU A 197 32.20 14.31 29.97
C GLU A 197 33.72 14.27 29.74
N ALA A 198 34.28 13.06 29.47
CA ALA A 198 35.69 12.92 29.17
C ALA A 198 36.08 13.57 27.84
N LEU A 199 35.16 13.52 26.83
CA LEU A 199 35.33 14.22 25.56
C LEU A 199 35.35 15.73 25.75
N ASP A 200 34.45 16.27 26.55
CA ASP A 200 34.36 17.69 26.86
C ASP A 200 35.65 18.17 27.57
N VAL A 201 36.17 17.35 28.52
CA VAL A 201 37.47 17.57 29.13
C VAL A 201 38.58 17.67 28.07
N SER A 202 38.63 16.77 27.14
CA SER A 202 39.63 16.79 26.06
C SER A 202 39.54 18.03 25.18
N LEU A 203 38.32 18.40 24.78
CA LEU A 203 38.05 19.57 23.93
C LEU A 203 38.52 20.86 24.65
N GLU A 204 38.08 21.02 25.89
CA GLU A 204 38.39 22.18 26.67
C GLU A 204 39.90 22.27 27.00
N SER A 205 40.53 21.13 27.29
CA SER A 205 41.96 21.06 27.53
C SER A 205 42.79 21.44 26.29
N LEU A 206 42.31 21.13 25.09
CA LEU A 206 42.97 21.56 23.85
C LEU A 206 42.91 23.09 23.68
N GLU A 207 41.79 23.69 24.06
CA GLU A 207 41.67 25.16 24.06
C GLU A 207 42.64 25.79 25.06
N LEU A 208 42.78 25.22 26.26
CA LEU A 208 43.79 25.67 27.25
C LEU A 208 45.22 25.49 26.72
N LEU A 209 45.51 24.38 26.06
CA LEU A 209 46.79 24.11 25.42
C LEU A 209 47.12 25.18 24.37
N ARG A 210 46.19 25.51 23.51
CA ARG A 210 46.33 26.59 22.51
C ARG A 210 46.60 27.95 23.15
N LYS A 211 45.82 28.28 24.18
CA LYS A 211 45.91 29.54 24.91
C LYS A 211 47.28 29.76 25.55
N TYR A 212 47.87 28.71 26.14
CA TYR A 212 49.15 28.81 26.86
C TYR A 212 50.36 28.44 26.00
N SER A 213 50.21 28.08 24.72
CA SER A 213 51.31 27.76 23.81
C SER A 213 52.08 29.00 23.29
N GLY A 214 51.58 30.24 23.49
CA GLY A 214 52.22 31.48 23.12
C GLY A 214 52.47 31.68 21.63
N GLU A 215 53.36 32.61 21.26
CA GLU A 215 53.66 32.98 19.86
C GLU A 215 54.28 31.83 19.03
N GLY A 216 54.90 30.82 19.67
CA GLY A 216 55.44 29.63 18.97
C GLY A 216 54.41 28.54 18.62
N GLY A 217 53.20 28.66 19.10
CA GLY A 217 52.12 27.71 18.86
C GLY A 217 52.42 26.29 19.35
N ILE A 218 51.57 25.35 18.99
CA ILE A 218 51.73 23.89 19.15
C ILE A 218 52.40 23.36 17.89
N ASN A 219 53.28 22.37 18.02
CA ASN A 219 53.81 21.69 16.84
C ASN A 219 52.64 21.15 16.00
N PRO A 220 52.55 21.51 14.72
CA PRO A 220 51.38 21.15 13.89
C PRO A 220 51.12 19.65 13.82
N ALA A 221 52.16 18.83 13.75
CA ALA A 221 52.00 17.36 13.71
C ALA A 221 51.44 16.80 15.04
N ARG A 222 51.83 17.41 16.17
CA ARG A 222 51.37 17.02 17.49
C ARG A 222 49.96 17.50 17.77
N GLU A 223 49.62 18.68 17.34
CA GLU A 223 48.24 19.19 17.40
C GLU A 223 47.32 18.34 16.56
N GLN A 224 47.71 17.99 15.30
CA GLN A 224 46.95 17.12 14.43
C GLN A 224 46.68 15.74 15.07
N ALA A 225 47.69 15.14 15.71
CA ALA A 225 47.53 13.88 16.42
C ALA A 225 46.53 13.96 17.59
N LEU A 226 46.51 15.07 18.34
CA LEU A 226 45.52 15.30 19.39
C LEU A 226 44.10 15.47 18.81
N VAL A 227 43.98 16.27 17.73
CA VAL A 227 42.70 16.47 17.03
C VAL A 227 42.17 15.15 16.41
N ASP A 228 43.04 14.35 15.80
CA ASP A 228 42.64 13.05 15.23
C ASP A 228 42.19 12.11 16.34
N ARG A 229 42.86 12.11 17.49
CA ARG A 229 42.41 11.33 18.66
C ARG A 229 41.06 11.81 19.19
N GLN A 230 40.82 13.11 19.27
CA GLN A 230 39.52 13.68 19.63
C GLN A 230 38.44 13.31 18.64
N ARG A 231 38.74 13.26 17.33
CA ARG A 231 37.81 12.84 16.31
C ARG A 231 37.37 11.36 16.49
N MET A 232 38.33 10.48 16.81
CA MET A 232 38.02 9.07 17.13
C MET A 232 37.16 8.96 18.38
N ALA A 233 37.52 9.70 19.44
CA ALA A 233 36.73 9.74 20.67
C ALA A 233 35.30 10.26 20.43
N SER A 234 35.18 11.38 19.67
CA SER A 234 33.89 11.95 19.30
C SER A 234 33.02 10.96 18.50
N ALA A 235 33.61 10.25 17.55
CA ALA A 235 32.90 9.20 16.79
C ALA A 235 32.41 8.05 17.70
N SER A 236 33.26 7.65 18.69
CA SER A 236 32.88 6.59 19.64
C SER A 236 31.73 7.01 20.56
N VAL A 237 31.79 8.24 21.10
CA VAL A 237 30.75 8.82 21.95
C VAL A 237 29.46 9.03 21.16
N ALA A 238 29.52 9.57 19.94
CA ALA A 238 28.38 9.75 19.08
C ALA A 238 27.68 8.41 18.77
N LYS A 239 28.47 7.37 18.49
CA LYS A 239 27.94 6.01 18.28
C LYS A 239 27.13 5.53 19.49
N LYS A 240 27.63 5.73 20.70
CA LYS A 240 26.92 5.34 21.92
C LYS A 240 25.65 6.17 22.15
N ASN A 241 25.73 7.48 21.93
CA ASN A 241 24.58 8.37 22.08
C ASN A 241 23.48 8.04 21.06
N ASP A 242 23.84 7.80 19.80
CA ASP A 242 22.91 7.34 18.77
C ASP A 242 22.30 5.99 19.13
N PHE A 243 23.09 5.08 19.64
CA PHE A 243 22.61 3.77 20.10
C PHE A 243 21.60 3.89 21.25
N LEU A 244 21.92 4.65 22.29
CA LEU A 244 21.02 4.88 23.43
C LEU A 244 19.76 5.65 23.01
N GLY A 245 19.91 6.66 22.16
CA GLY A 245 18.79 7.40 21.58
C GLY A 245 17.87 6.49 20.76
N THR A 246 18.45 5.57 19.99
CA THR A 246 17.65 4.58 19.23
C THR A 246 16.92 3.61 20.15
N LEU A 247 17.56 3.14 21.22
CA LEU A 247 16.90 2.29 22.23
C LEU A 247 15.67 2.97 22.84
N THR A 248 15.81 4.25 23.21
CA THR A 248 14.69 5.04 23.75
C THR A 248 13.58 5.21 22.72
N LYS A 249 13.96 5.64 21.51
CA LYS A 249 13.02 5.84 20.41
C LYS A 249 12.25 4.56 20.07
N VAL A 250 12.93 3.42 19.97
CA VAL A 250 12.29 2.12 19.71
C VAL A 250 11.30 1.77 20.82
N LYS A 251 11.65 1.97 22.09
CA LYS A 251 10.72 1.72 23.20
C LYS A 251 9.47 2.59 23.12
N GLU A 252 9.64 3.88 22.92
CA GLU A 252 8.53 4.83 22.73
C GLU A 252 7.61 4.42 21.56
N GLN A 253 8.21 4.00 20.43
CA GLN A 253 7.46 3.53 19.27
C GLN A 253 6.71 2.21 19.55
N LEU A 254 7.33 1.27 20.28
CA LEU A 254 6.65 0.03 20.67
C LEU A 254 5.51 0.27 21.65
N GLU A 255 5.66 1.20 22.60
CA GLU A 255 4.58 1.62 23.50
C GLU A 255 3.45 2.30 22.74
N ALA A 256 3.76 3.09 21.71
CA ALA A 256 2.79 3.69 20.82
C ALA A 256 2.17 2.70 19.80
N GLY A 257 2.66 1.47 19.73
CA GLY A 257 2.20 0.46 18.77
C GLY A 257 2.78 0.62 17.34
N ASP A 258 3.80 1.46 17.16
CA ASP A 258 4.46 1.70 15.87
C ASP A 258 5.68 0.77 15.68
N THR A 259 5.42 -0.49 15.34
CA THR A 259 6.47 -1.49 15.08
C THR A 259 7.27 -1.17 13.82
N MET A 260 6.65 -0.53 12.82
CA MET A 260 7.33 -0.15 11.58
C MET A 260 8.31 1.01 11.80
N GLY A 261 7.92 2.02 12.56
CA GLY A 261 8.80 3.09 12.99
C GLY A 261 9.98 2.55 13.80
N ALA A 262 9.72 1.61 14.72
CA ALA A 262 10.74 0.94 15.51
C ALA A 262 11.78 0.20 14.65
N ILE A 263 11.34 -0.52 13.62
CA ILE A 263 12.23 -1.15 12.62
C ILE A 263 13.02 -0.09 11.84
N GLY A 264 12.36 0.98 11.43
CA GLY A 264 13.00 2.10 10.75
C GLY A 264 14.14 2.69 11.58
N ALA A 265 13.89 3.02 12.85
CA ALA A 265 14.88 3.55 13.77
C ALA A 265 16.08 2.59 13.96
N ARG A 266 15.81 1.28 14.10
CA ARG A 266 16.88 0.26 14.16
C ARG A 266 17.69 0.22 12.86
N ASN A 267 17.05 0.22 11.71
CA ASN A 267 17.72 0.14 10.42
C ASN A 267 18.56 1.37 10.12
N ASP A 268 18.10 2.58 10.52
CA ASP A 268 18.87 3.81 10.43
C ASP A 268 20.17 3.70 11.25
N LEU A 269 20.09 3.15 12.46
CA LEU A 269 21.27 2.91 13.30
C LEU A 269 22.26 1.95 12.62
N ILE A 270 21.78 0.83 12.06
CA ILE A 270 22.63 -0.15 11.36
C ILE A 270 23.22 0.45 10.09
N THR A 271 22.46 1.25 9.35
CA THR A 271 22.96 1.95 8.15
C THR A 271 24.09 2.90 8.50
N LYS A 272 23.95 3.62 9.61
CA LYS A 272 24.98 4.55 10.11
C LYS A 272 26.19 3.79 10.69
N TYR A 273 25.96 2.66 11.35
CA TYR A 273 26.97 1.85 12.02
C TYR A 273 26.83 0.35 11.67
N PRO A 274 27.30 -0.09 10.49
CA PRO A 274 27.08 -1.46 10.01
C PRO A 274 27.56 -2.58 10.94
N LEU A 275 28.59 -2.32 11.72
CA LEU A 275 29.14 -3.26 12.70
C LEU A 275 28.19 -3.56 13.88
N LEU A 276 27.14 -2.75 14.08
CA LEU A 276 26.12 -3.01 15.09
C LEU A 276 25.08 -4.04 14.64
N LYS A 277 25.12 -4.49 13.39
CA LYS A 277 24.15 -5.48 12.89
C LYS A 277 24.12 -6.76 13.74
N ASP A 278 25.30 -7.23 14.16
CA ASP A 278 25.48 -8.46 14.95
C ASP A 278 25.59 -8.19 16.46
N ASP A 279 25.34 -6.97 16.89
CA ASP A 279 25.31 -6.60 18.31
C ASP A 279 24.11 -7.26 19.02
N LYS A 280 24.36 -7.76 20.24
CA LYS A 280 23.35 -8.51 21.00
C LYS A 280 22.14 -7.66 21.36
N ASP A 281 22.35 -6.41 21.73
CA ASP A 281 21.26 -5.51 22.12
C ASP A 281 20.44 -5.10 20.91
N VAL A 282 21.08 -4.84 19.75
CA VAL A 282 20.40 -4.57 18.49
C VAL A 282 19.63 -5.78 17.97
N SER A 283 20.17 -6.99 18.16
CA SER A 283 19.47 -8.24 17.86
C SER A 283 18.29 -8.47 18.79
N LYS A 284 18.44 -8.15 20.07
CA LYS A 284 17.35 -8.23 21.04
C LYS A 284 16.24 -7.22 20.71
N LEU A 285 16.58 -5.99 20.30
CA LEU A 285 15.59 -5.01 19.84
C LEU A 285 14.74 -5.57 18.71
N LEU A 286 15.35 -6.24 17.74
CA LEU A 286 14.59 -6.85 16.65
C LEU A 286 13.63 -7.91 17.19
N GLN A 287 14.06 -8.76 18.10
CA GLN A 287 13.19 -9.77 18.72
C GLN A 287 12.03 -9.14 19.49
N ASP A 288 12.28 -8.07 20.24
CA ASP A 288 11.25 -7.34 20.97
C ASP A 288 10.23 -6.71 20.00
N ILE A 289 10.69 -6.10 18.90
CA ILE A 289 9.82 -5.55 17.85
C ILE A 289 8.97 -6.66 17.21
N LEU A 290 9.58 -7.78 16.81
CA LEU A 290 8.86 -8.89 16.18
C LEU A 290 7.89 -9.57 17.16
N GLY A 291 8.27 -9.66 18.43
CA GLY A 291 7.38 -10.14 19.51
C GLY A 291 6.14 -9.25 19.65
N ARG A 292 6.35 -7.94 19.67
CA ARG A 292 5.25 -6.97 19.75
C ARG A 292 4.36 -7.00 18.50
N GLU A 293 4.95 -7.11 17.32
CA GLU A 293 4.20 -7.27 16.07
C GLU A 293 3.33 -8.53 16.07
N LYS A 294 3.86 -9.63 16.59
CA LYS A 294 3.08 -10.87 16.77
C LYS A 294 1.85 -10.67 17.65
N GLU A 295 1.97 -9.88 18.72
CA GLU A 295 0.84 -9.56 19.62
C GLU A 295 -0.24 -8.76 18.92
N PHE A 296 0.11 -7.96 17.92
CA PHE A 296 -0.86 -7.19 17.09
C PHE A 296 -1.62 -8.07 16.10
N VAL A 297 -1.21 -9.32 15.87
CA VAL A 297 -2.02 -10.25 15.09
C VAL A 297 -3.14 -10.81 15.96
N VAL A 298 -4.28 -10.15 15.88
CA VAL A 298 -5.44 -10.45 16.75
C VAL A 298 -6.35 -11.47 16.09
N ARG A 299 -6.62 -12.56 16.79
CA ARG A 299 -7.59 -13.56 16.40
C ARG A 299 -8.98 -13.19 16.92
N THR A 300 -9.97 -13.24 16.02
CA THR A 300 -11.38 -13.03 16.36
C THR A 300 -12.18 -14.24 15.89
N GLU A 301 -12.96 -14.81 16.79
CA GLU A 301 -13.96 -15.82 16.45
C GLU A 301 -15.15 -15.15 15.79
N ILE A 302 -15.57 -15.65 14.64
CA ILE A 302 -16.70 -15.11 13.90
C ILE A 302 -17.95 -15.99 14.13
N GLY A 303 -17.84 -17.27 13.85
CA GLY A 303 -18.94 -18.23 14.06
C GLY A 303 -20.20 -17.96 13.22
N LYS A 304 -20.07 -17.18 12.12
CA LYS A 304 -21.19 -16.78 11.28
C LYS A 304 -21.35 -17.76 10.11
N ASP A 305 -22.52 -18.38 10.01
CA ASP A 305 -22.81 -19.29 8.90
C ASP A 305 -22.91 -18.53 7.55
N GLY A 306 -22.57 -19.20 6.48
CA GLY A 306 -22.79 -18.71 5.13
C GLY A 306 -24.29 -18.52 4.87
N LEU A 307 -24.62 -17.51 4.10
CA LEU A 307 -26.00 -17.19 3.75
C LEU A 307 -26.39 -17.92 2.46
N GLY A 308 -27.65 -18.29 2.35
CA GLY A 308 -28.24 -18.71 1.10
C GLY A 308 -28.58 -17.55 0.15
N PRO A 309 -29.33 -17.76 -0.92
CA PRO A 309 -29.83 -16.70 -1.81
C PRO A 309 -30.52 -15.60 -1.01
N ALA A 310 -30.39 -14.34 -1.44
CA ALA A 310 -31.06 -13.23 -0.78
C ALA A 310 -32.56 -13.26 -1.08
N GLU A 311 -33.40 -13.03 -0.08
CA GLU A 311 -34.86 -13.02 -0.23
C GLU A 311 -35.34 -11.92 -1.22
N ASN A 312 -34.60 -10.85 -1.39
CA ASN A 312 -34.92 -9.71 -2.24
C ASN A 312 -34.18 -9.71 -3.59
N GLU A 313 -33.42 -10.75 -3.93
CA GLU A 313 -32.78 -10.86 -5.23
C GLU A 313 -33.80 -11.16 -6.32
N LEU A 314 -33.92 -10.27 -7.30
CA LEU A 314 -34.78 -10.46 -8.44
C LEU A 314 -34.05 -11.35 -9.46
N VAL A 315 -34.28 -12.65 -9.41
CA VAL A 315 -33.73 -13.58 -10.40
C VAL A 315 -34.64 -13.58 -11.63
N LEU A 316 -34.28 -12.77 -12.62
CA LEU A 316 -34.98 -12.74 -13.90
C LEU A 316 -34.27 -13.64 -14.92
N PRO A 317 -35.03 -14.34 -15.76
CA PRO A 317 -34.49 -14.99 -16.94
C PRO A 317 -33.75 -13.93 -17.79
N SER A 318 -32.63 -14.30 -18.36
CA SER A 318 -31.90 -13.45 -19.30
C SER A 318 -31.43 -14.25 -20.50
N LEU A 319 -31.43 -13.61 -21.66
CA LEU A 319 -30.82 -14.16 -22.86
C LEU A 319 -29.38 -13.67 -23.00
N ALA A 320 -28.39 -14.53 -22.77
CA ALA A 320 -27.00 -14.19 -22.98
C ALA A 320 -26.63 -14.34 -24.46
N LEU A 321 -26.00 -13.29 -25.01
CA LEU A 321 -25.53 -13.30 -26.40
C LEU A 321 -24.18 -14.03 -26.46
N THR A 322 -24.25 -15.33 -26.76
CA THR A 322 -23.09 -16.21 -26.96
C THR A 322 -23.01 -16.70 -28.40
N LEU A 323 -21.81 -16.95 -28.88
CA LEU A 323 -21.58 -17.39 -30.24
C LEU A 323 -20.48 -18.43 -30.32
N ARG A 324 -20.75 -19.58 -30.85
CA ARG A 324 -19.73 -20.57 -31.21
C ARG A 324 -19.21 -20.29 -32.62
N THR A 325 -18.00 -19.75 -32.72
CA THR A 325 -17.44 -19.28 -34.01
C THR A 325 -16.64 -20.31 -34.77
N GLN A 326 -16.15 -21.35 -34.10
CA GLN A 326 -15.37 -22.44 -34.70
C GLN A 326 -15.82 -23.76 -34.04
N ALA A 327 -16.31 -24.70 -34.82
CA ALA A 327 -16.49 -26.07 -34.41
C ALA A 327 -15.94 -26.94 -35.54
N THR A 328 -14.87 -27.68 -35.29
CA THR A 328 -14.21 -28.52 -36.30
C THR A 328 -14.84 -29.93 -36.36
N THR A 329 -15.58 -30.32 -35.31
CA THR A 329 -16.25 -31.61 -35.21
C THR A 329 -17.48 -31.51 -34.28
N ASP A 330 -18.52 -32.27 -34.58
CA ASP A 330 -19.63 -32.50 -33.64
C ASP A 330 -19.16 -33.48 -32.55
N LEU A 331 -18.61 -32.92 -31.47
CA LEU A 331 -18.21 -33.69 -30.31
C LEU A 331 -19.46 -33.95 -29.44
N SER A 332 -19.63 -35.17 -28.97
CA SER A 332 -20.67 -35.49 -28.00
C SER A 332 -20.26 -35.02 -26.62
N SER A 333 -21.13 -34.27 -25.93
CA SER A 333 -20.90 -33.83 -24.56
C SER A 333 -20.75 -35.03 -23.61
N GLN A 334 -19.70 -35.02 -22.82
CA GLN A 334 -19.46 -35.94 -21.71
C GLN A 334 -19.86 -35.35 -20.36
N GLY A 335 -20.51 -34.19 -20.37
CA GLY A 335 -21.00 -33.51 -19.16
C GLY A 335 -19.89 -32.86 -18.31
N ARG A 336 -18.73 -32.63 -18.88
CA ARG A 336 -17.63 -31.93 -18.18
C ARG A 336 -17.70 -30.43 -18.47
N ALA A 337 -17.48 -29.62 -17.46
CA ALA A 337 -17.53 -28.18 -17.56
C ALA A 337 -16.15 -27.54 -17.36
N VAL A 338 -15.90 -26.44 -18.11
CA VAL A 338 -14.84 -25.51 -17.92
C VAL A 338 -15.45 -24.18 -17.46
N PHE A 339 -14.84 -23.53 -16.47
CA PHE A 339 -15.36 -22.29 -15.89
C PHE A 339 -14.50 -21.11 -16.36
N SER A 340 -15.17 -20.05 -16.78
CA SER A 340 -14.51 -18.89 -17.35
C SER A 340 -15.23 -17.61 -16.96
N PHE A 341 -14.48 -16.51 -16.87
CA PHE A 341 -15.07 -15.19 -16.89
C PHE A 341 -15.51 -14.81 -18.31
N GLY A 342 -16.72 -14.21 -18.40
CA GLY A 342 -17.10 -13.37 -19.50
C GLY A 342 -17.39 -11.99 -18.93
N MET A 343 -16.88 -10.94 -19.43
CA MET A 343 -17.07 -9.55 -18.98
C MET A 343 -17.36 -9.38 -17.45
N ASP A 344 -18.63 -9.44 -17.03
CA ASP A 344 -19.09 -9.32 -15.63
C ASP A 344 -19.74 -10.62 -15.08
N SER A 345 -19.59 -11.72 -15.78
CA SER A 345 -20.29 -12.98 -15.46
C SER A 345 -19.35 -14.18 -15.41
N CYS A 346 -19.64 -15.13 -14.53
CA CYS A 346 -19.05 -16.46 -14.56
C CYS A 346 -19.89 -17.39 -15.47
N PHE A 347 -19.21 -18.07 -16.39
CA PHE A 347 -19.80 -19.04 -17.29
C PHE A 347 -19.26 -20.44 -16.98
N ALA A 348 -20.13 -21.43 -17.02
CA ALA A 348 -19.76 -22.81 -17.25
C ALA A 348 -20.01 -23.16 -18.71
N VAL A 349 -19.04 -23.77 -19.34
CA VAL A 349 -19.08 -24.16 -20.74
C VAL A 349 -18.76 -25.64 -20.85
N ASP A 350 -19.51 -26.38 -21.62
CA ASP A 350 -19.22 -27.79 -21.90
C ASP A 350 -17.83 -27.91 -22.56
N SER A 351 -16.96 -28.69 -21.95
CA SER A 351 -15.57 -28.79 -22.36
C SER A 351 -15.38 -29.38 -23.75
N ASP A 352 -16.30 -30.21 -24.19
CA ASP A 352 -16.17 -30.93 -25.47
C ASP A 352 -16.80 -30.13 -26.62
N THR A 353 -18.00 -29.57 -26.38
CA THR A 353 -18.79 -28.91 -27.42
C THR A 353 -18.61 -27.40 -27.50
N GLY A 354 -18.16 -26.76 -26.42
CA GLY A 354 -18.11 -25.30 -26.31
C GLY A 354 -19.47 -24.64 -26.09
N SER A 355 -20.48 -25.42 -25.78
CA SER A 355 -21.83 -24.90 -25.51
C SER A 355 -21.92 -24.34 -24.09
N PRO A 356 -22.42 -23.11 -23.86
CA PRO A 356 -22.67 -22.61 -22.53
C PRO A 356 -23.68 -23.49 -21.79
N LEU A 357 -23.39 -23.82 -20.53
CA LEU A 357 -24.25 -24.63 -19.66
C LEU A 357 -25.06 -23.73 -18.73
N TRP A 358 -24.41 -22.80 -18.10
CA TRP A 358 -25.00 -21.79 -17.24
C TRP A 358 -24.13 -20.52 -17.16
N ARG A 359 -24.77 -19.46 -16.72
CA ARG A 359 -24.13 -18.14 -16.50
C ARG A 359 -24.61 -17.56 -15.17
N ARG A 360 -23.70 -16.92 -14.44
CA ARG A 360 -24.00 -16.17 -13.23
C ARG A 360 -23.30 -14.81 -13.25
N PRO A 361 -24.02 -13.70 -13.16
CA PRO A 361 -23.41 -12.38 -12.96
C PRO A 361 -22.68 -12.33 -11.62
N ILE A 362 -21.47 -11.76 -11.61
CA ILE A 362 -20.64 -11.60 -10.41
C ILE A 362 -19.97 -10.23 -10.35
N GLY A 363 -20.24 -9.38 -11.34
CA GLY A 363 -19.58 -8.10 -11.52
C GLY A 363 -18.22 -8.20 -12.22
N ASP A 364 -17.67 -7.07 -12.56
CA ASP A 364 -16.38 -6.95 -13.26
C ASP A 364 -15.18 -6.97 -12.30
N ASN A 365 -13.98 -7.15 -12.87
CA ASN A 365 -12.72 -7.08 -12.12
C ASN A 365 -12.63 -7.96 -10.86
N ALA A 366 -13.20 -9.18 -10.89
CA ALA A 366 -13.04 -10.13 -9.79
C ALA A 366 -11.55 -10.36 -9.43
N PRO A 367 -11.19 -10.45 -8.14
CA PRO A 367 -9.79 -10.55 -7.70
C PRO A 367 -9.12 -11.87 -8.07
N PHE A 368 -9.89 -12.90 -8.40
CA PHE A 368 -9.40 -14.22 -8.82
C PHE A 368 -10.35 -14.87 -9.80
N SER A 369 -9.85 -15.82 -10.58
CA SER A 369 -10.62 -16.59 -11.56
C SER A 369 -11.53 -17.60 -10.88
N PRO A 370 -12.64 -18.06 -11.52
CA PRO A 370 -13.50 -19.11 -10.97
C PRO A 370 -12.69 -20.33 -10.54
N MET A 371 -12.83 -20.72 -9.28
CA MET A 371 -12.04 -21.78 -8.66
C MET A 371 -12.91 -23.03 -8.46
N PRO A 372 -12.72 -24.10 -9.26
CA PRO A 372 -13.45 -25.36 -9.08
C PRO A 372 -13.09 -26.04 -7.75
N VAL A 373 -14.10 -26.42 -6.98
CA VAL A 373 -13.98 -27.05 -5.66
C VAL A 373 -14.66 -28.41 -5.70
N LYS A 374 -13.88 -29.47 -5.58
CA LYS A 374 -14.34 -30.85 -5.67
C LYS A 374 -14.46 -31.55 -4.31
N VAL A 375 -13.98 -30.93 -3.25
CA VAL A 375 -13.98 -31.52 -1.89
C VAL A 375 -15.32 -31.40 -1.19
N ILE A 376 -16.28 -30.72 -1.79
CA ILE A 376 -17.64 -30.52 -1.27
C ILE A 376 -18.67 -31.31 -2.13
N ASP A 377 -19.82 -31.60 -1.55
CA ASP A 377 -20.95 -32.27 -2.25
C ASP A 377 -22.22 -31.41 -2.04
N PRO A 378 -22.82 -30.88 -3.13
CA PRO A 378 -22.40 -30.98 -4.53
C PRO A 378 -21.12 -30.21 -4.84
N ALA A 379 -20.37 -30.68 -5.86
CA ALA A 379 -19.15 -29.98 -6.30
C ALA A 379 -19.45 -28.52 -6.69
N GLY A 380 -18.61 -27.61 -6.26
CA GLY A 380 -18.82 -26.18 -6.37
C GLY A 380 -17.78 -25.43 -7.20
N VAL A 381 -18.08 -24.18 -7.51
CA VAL A 381 -17.15 -23.19 -8.06
C VAL A 381 -17.17 -21.98 -7.14
N LEU A 382 -16.03 -21.66 -6.56
CA LEU A 382 -15.88 -20.47 -5.75
C LEU A 382 -15.59 -19.27 -6.66
N VAL A 383 -16.34 -18.20 -6.48
CA VAL A 383 -16.17 -16.90 -7.14
C VAL A 383 -16.25 -15.78 -6.11
N TYR A 384 -15.80 -14.60 -6.46
CA TYR A 384 -16.05 -13.38 -5.70
C TYR A 384 -16.96 -12.47 -6.51
N SER A 385 -18.12 -12.15 -5.96
CA SER A 385 -19.01 -11.15 -6.54
C SER A 385 -18.55 -9.76 -6.13
N THR A 386 -18.15 -8.95 -7.09
CA THR A 386 -17.84 -7.54 -6.86
C THR A 386 -19.07 -6.66 -6.72
N MET A 387 -20.23 -7.17 -7.12
CA MET A 387 -21.54 -6.52 -6.94
C MET A 387 -22.01 -6.55 -5.50
N SER A 388 -21.92 -7.72 -4.86
CA SER A 388 -22.34 -7.90 -3.46
C SER A 388 -21.18 -7.87 -2.46
N GLU A 389 -19.93 -7.78 -2.95
CA GLU A 389 -18.70 -7.84 -2.15
C GLU A 389 -18.59 -9.11 -1.29
N GLU A 390 -18.98 -10.26 -1.87
CA GLU A 390 -19.08 -11.54 -1.19
C GLU A 390 -18.37 -12.65 -1.94
N LEU A 391 -17.81 -13.61 -1.20
CA LEU A 391 -17.50 -14.94 -1.73
C LEU A 391 -18.80 -15.70 -1.99
N GLN A 392 -18.90 -16.31 -3.14
CA GLN A 392 -20.04 -17.12 -3.54
C GLN A 392 -19.58 -18.50 -3.98
N MET A 393 -20.20 -19.54 -3.45
CA MET A 393 -20.04 -20.90 -3.92
C MET A 393 -21.21 -21.24 -4.82
N LEU A 394 -20.93 -21.54 -6.08
CA LEU A 394 -21.90 -21.90 -7.09
C LEU A 394 -21.83 -23.41 -7.37
N SER A 395 -22.95 -24.03 -7.61
CA SER A 395 -23.02 -25.44 -8.07
C SER A 395 -22.33 -25.56 -9.45
N GLN A 396 -21.43 -26.52 -9.61
CA GLN A 396 -20.79 -26.77 -10.91
C GLN A 396 -21.79 -27.18 -11.98
N LYS A 397 -22.89 -27.84 -11.59
CA LYS A 397 -23.87 -28.42 -12.49
C LYS A 397 -24.74 -27.35 -13.16
N ASP A 398 -25.24 -26.40 -12.39
CA ASP A 398 -26.31 -25.48 -12.82
C ASP A 398 -26.12 -24.04 -12.41
N GLY A 399 -24.99 -23.71 -11.75
CA GLY A 399 -24.65 -22.34 -11.32
C GLY A 399 -25.51 -21.81 -10.17
N GLN A 400 -26.33 -22.66 -9.54
CA GLN A 400 -27.11 -22.24 -8.38
C GLN A 400 -26.19 -21.87 -7.22
N LEU A 401 -26.55 -20.81 -6.47
CA LEU A 401 -25.84 -20.38 -5.28
C LEU A 401 -26.03 -21.43 -4.17
N LEU A 402 -24.92 -22.04 -3.74
CA LEU A 402 -24.89 -22.95 -2.60
C LEU A 402 -24.77 -22.18 -1.28
N TRP A 403 -23.86 -21.21 -1.23
CA TRP A 403 -23.69 -20.30 -0.11
C TRP A 403 -22.98 -19.02 -0.54
N ARG A 404 -23.12 -17.96 0.25
CA ARG A 404 -22.39 -16.69 0.13
C ARG A 404 -21.87 -16.22 1.49
N GLN A 405 -20.73 -15.57 1.52
CA GLN A 405 -20.09 -15.06 2.73
C GLN A 405 -19.37 -13.74 2.44
N SER A 406 -19.73 -12.70 3.17
CA SER A 406 -18.99 -11.45 3.16
C SER A 406 -17.70 -11.59 3.97
N VAL A 407 -16.61 -11.03 3.45
CA VAL A 407 -15.30 -10.96 4.09
C VAL A 407 -14.89 -9.51 4.44
N GLU A 408 -15.87 -8.63 4.51
CA GLU A 408 -15.75 -7.21 4.92
C GLU A 408 -14.79 -6.34 4.06
N SER A 409 -13.96 -6.95 3.23
CA SER A 409 -13.05 -6.27 2.32
C SER A 409 -12.64 -7.19 1.17
N ARG A 410 -12.29 -6.60 0.05
CA ARG A 410 -11.94 -7.32 -1.18
C ARG A 410 -10.76 -8.28 -0.94
N PRO A 411 -10.84 -9.55 -1.40
CA PRO A 411 -9.71 -10.48 -1.38
C PRO A 411 -8.51 -9.96 -2.18
N THR A 412 -7.32 -10.25 -1.72
CA THR A 412 -6.07 -9.89 -2.42
C THR A 412 -5.70 -10.86 -3.54
N GLY A 413 -6.33 -12.03 -3.58
CA GLY A 413 -6.13 -13.06 -4.59
C GLY A 413 -7.03 -14.27 -4.36
N ALA A 414 -6.74 -15.36 -5.06
CA ALA A 414 -7.50 -16.60 -4.92
C ALA A 414 -7.36 -17.18 -3.49
N PRO A 415 -8.44 -17.63 -2.85
CA PRO A 415 -8.37 -18.32 -1.57
C PRO A 415 -7.51 -19.59 -1.63
N THR A 416 -6.77 -19.84 -0.57
CA THR A 416 -6.01 -21.08 -0.40
C THR A 416 -6.92 -22.11 0.26
N LEU A 417 -7.14 -23.24 -0.41
CA LEU A 417 -7.94 -24.34 0.14
C LEU A 417 -7.02 -25.39 0.78
N ILE A 418 -7.23 -25.63 2.08
CA ILE A 418 -6.54 -26.69 2.82
C ILE A 418 -7.58 -27.51 3.55
N ALA A 419 -7.60 -28.83 3.28
CA ALA A 419 -8.66 -29.73 3.72
C ALA A 419 -10.04 -29.14 3.39
N ASP A 420 -10.86 -28.86 4.39
CA ASP A 420 -12.22 -28.37 4.24
C ASP A 420 -12.37 -26.85 4.50
N ASN A 421 -11.26 -26.09 4.52
CA ASN A 421 -11.29 -24.66 4.81
C ASN A 421 -10.60 -23.82 3.74
N PHE A 422 -11.21 -22.69 3.40
CA PHE A 422 -10.58 -21.61 2.67
C PHE A 422 -9.88 -20.67 3.61
N TYR A 423 -8.70 -20.24 3.22
CA TYR A 423 -7.94 -19.18 3.85
C TYR A 423 -7.86 -17.99 2.89
N VAL A 424 -8.50 -16.89 3.26
CA VAL A 424 -8.75 -15.73 2.40
C VAL A 424 -8.04 -14.51 2.97
N THR A 425 -7.06 -13.99 2.26
CA THR A 425 -6.43 -12.71 2.58
C THR A 425 -7.22 -11.57 1.98
N THR A 426 -7.41 -10.46 2.72
CA THR A 426 -8.15 -9.29 2.26
C THR A 426 -7.28 -8.04 2.23
N GLN A 427 -7.71 -7.03 1.45
CA GLN A 427 -7.04 -5.73 1.35
C GLN A 427 -7.00 -4.97 2.68
N ALA A 428 -7.93 -5.25 3.58
CA ALA A 428 -7.94 -4.69 4.92
C ALA A 428 -6.87 -5.29 5.84
N GLY A 429 -6.00 -6.19 5.36
CA GLY A 429 -5.00 -6.87 6.18
C GLY A 429 -5.62 -7.88 7.13
N GLU A 430 -6.43 -8.78 6.61
CA GLU A 430 -7.06 -9.86 7.35
C GLU A 430 -6.85 -11.21 6.66
N LEU A 431 -6.79 -12.26 7.45
CA LEU A 431 -6.83 -13.66 7.00
C LEU A 431 -8.06 -14.33 7.59
N TRP A 432 -9.00 -14.67 6.74
CA TRP A 432 -10.23 -15.36 7.12
C TRP A 432 -10.09 -16.86 6.98
N GLN A 433 -10.66 -17.60 7.92
CA GLN A 433 -10.85 -19.05 7.85
C GLN A 433 -12.34 -19.33 7.62
N ILE A 434 -12.68 -19.94 6.49
CA ILE A 434 -14.06 -20.17 6.05
C ILE A 434 -14.23 -21.64 5.68
N ALA A 435 -15.24 -22.32 6.23
CA ALA A 435 -15.56 -23.70 5.90
C ALA A 435 -16.06 -23.79 4.44
N ALA A 436 -15.49 -24.69 3.66
CA ALA A 436 -15.78 -24.82 2.23
C ALA A 436 -17.20 -25.34 1.94
N ASN A 437 -17.73 -26.19 2.79
CA ASN A 437 -19.01 -26.87 2.59
C ASN A 437 -20.23 -25.96 2.73
N ASN A 438 -20.19 -24.99 3.64
CA ASN A 438 -21.34 -24.16 3.97
C ASN A 438 -21.04 -22.65 4.08
N GLY A 439 -19.80 -22.24 3.76
CA GLY A 439 -19.40 -20.83 3.80
C GLY A 439 -19.31 -20.23 5.21
N ARG A 440 -19.33 -21.06 6.26
CA ARG A 440 -19.23 -20.55 7.64
C ARG A 440 -17.89 -19.87 7.88
N ALA A 441 -17.93 -18.59 8.19
CA ALA A 441 -16.78 -17.87 8.69
C ALA A 441 -16.46 -18.31 10.13
N ILE A 442 -15.37 -19.06 10.30
CA ILE A 442 -14.97 -19.65 11.59
C ILE A 442 -14.28 -18.61 12.43
N ALA A 443 -13.20 -18.03 11.92
CA ALA A 443 -12.38 -17.04 12.60
C ALA A 443 -11.66 -16.15 11.60
N LYS A 444 -11.14 -15.01 12.05
CA LYS A 444 -10.20 -14.19 11.28
C LYS A 444 -9.00 -13.78 12.12
N LEU A 445 -7.88 -13.57 11.47
CA LEU A 445 -6.71 -12.89 12.01
C LEU A 445 -6.64 -11.50 11.39
N LYS A 446 -6.50 -10.47 12.23
CA LYS A 446 -6.26 -9.09 11.82
C LYS A 446 -4.78 -8.78 11.99
N PHE A 447 -4.12 -8.28 10.96
CA PHE A 447 -2.73 -7.85 10.99
C PHE A 447 -2.64 -6.34 11.20
N SER A 448 -1.50 -5.88 11.69
CA SER A 448 -1.19 -4.45 11.86
C SER A 448 -1.04 -3.70 10.52
N GLN A 449 -0.74 -4.43 9.46
CA GLN A 449 -0.50 -3.91 8.11
C GLN A 449 -1.25 -4.73 7.05
N SER A 450 -1.27 -4.22 5.82
CA SER A 450 -1.77 -4.98 4.68
C SER A 450 -0.91 -6.22 4.44
N VAL A 451 -1.54 -7.31 3.99
CA VAL A 451 -0.88 -8.58 3.64
C VAL A 451 -1.06 -8.85 2.15
N ILE A 452 -0.06 -9.49 1.55
CA ILE A 452 0.06 -9.60 0.10
C ILE A 452 -0.23 -11.00 -0.38
N GLY A 453 -1.11 -11.09 -1.37
CA GLY A 453 -1.42 -12.30 -2.12
C GLY A 453 -2.09 -13.40 -1.30
N PRO A 454 -2.38 -14.53 -1.91
CA PRO A 454 -2.76 -15.73 -1.21
C PRO A 454 -1.58 -16.26 -0.37
N PRO A 455 -1.86 -16.86 0.80
CA PRO A 455 -0.82 -17.43 1.64
C PRO A 455 -0.13 -18.64 0.96
N ALA A 456 1.19 -18.71 1.13
CA ALA A 456 1.96 -19.89 0.77
C ALA A 456 1.75 -20.98 1.83
N VAL A 457 1.58 -22.22 1.40
CA VAL A 457 1.34 -23.37 2.28
C VAL A 457 2.66 -24.09 2.54
N SER A 458 3.00 -24.39 3.79
CA SER A 458 4.14 -25.23 4.12
C SER A 458 3.99 -26.65 3.56
N SER A 459 5.11 -27.33 3.31
CA SER A 459 5.10 -28.68 2.73
C SER A 459 4.34 -29.72 3.57
N ASP A 460 4.28 -29.51 4.89
CA ASP A 460 3.48 -30.33 5.82
C ASP A 460 1.99 -29.96 5.85
N SER A 461 1.60 -28.89 5.18
CA SER A 461 0.24 -28.32 5.17
C SER A 461 -0.30 -27.92 6.56
N LEU A 462 0.58 -27.64 7.51
CA LEU A 462 0.22 -27.24 8.88
C LEU A 462 0.36 -25.74 9.13
N ARG A 463 1.05 -25.03 8.24
CA ARG A 463 1.37 -23.61 8.39
C ARG A 463 1.13 -22.84 7.10
N LEU A 464 0.77 -21.56 7.25
CA LEU A 464 0.69 -20.59 6.17
C LEU A 464 1.78 -19.54 6.35
N VAL A 465 2.34 -19.07 5.25
CA VAL A 465 3.32 -17.98 5.21
C VAL A 465 2.76 -16.86 4.37
N ILE A 466 2.72 -15.65 4.94
CA ILE A 466 2.09 -14.48 4.32
C ILE A 466 3.05 -13.29 4.43
N PRO A 467 3.48 -12.68 3.34
CA PRO A 467 4.24 -11.44 3.40
C PRO A 467 3.32 -10.28 3.75
N GLY A 468 3.78 -9.42 4.67
CA GLY A 468 3.22 -8.09 4.87
C GLY A 468 3.67 -7.15 3.76
N ASP A 469 3.04 -5.99 3.64
CA ASP A 469 3.45 -4.97 2.67
C ASP A 469 4.76 -4.28 3.06
N GLN A 470 5.18 -4.41 4.32
CA GLN A 470 6.39 -3.79 4.87
C GLN A 470 7.23 -4.84 5.61
N THR A 471 8.38 -5.14 5.13
CA THR A 471 9.53 -5.83 5.75
C THR A 471 9.27 -7.05 6.64
N MET A 472 8.03 -7.45 6.86
CA MET A 472 7.66 -8.57 7.75
C MET A 472 6.97 -9.68 6.99
N VAL A 473 7.22 -10.92 7.40
CA VAL A 473 6.55 -12.12 6.92
C VAL A 473 5.98 -12.86 8.13
N TYR A 474 4.70 -13.19 8.04
CA TYR A 474 3.96 -13.85 9.11
C TYR A 474 3.86 -15.36 8.85
N THR A 475 4.12 -16.14 9.89
CA THR A 475 3.88 -17.58 9.89
C THR A 475 2.66 -17.87 10.76
N ILE A 476 1.63 -18.45 10.15
CA ILE A 476 0.36 -18.76 10.78
C ILE A 476 0.22 -20.27 10.94
N GLY A 477 -0.04 -20.74 12.15
CA GLY A 477 -0.44 -22.11 12.41
C GLY A 477 -1.90 -22.34 12.06
N LEU A 478 -2.23 -23.52 11.61
CA LEU A 478 -3.61 -23.91 11.30
C LEU A 478 -4.32 -24.55 12.48
N ASN A 479 -3.57 -25.14 13.38
CA ASN A 479 -4.10 -25.77 14.60
C ASN A 479 -3.13 -25.58 15.79
N PRO A 480 -3.36 -24.57 16.66
CA PRO A 480 -4.45 -23.58 16.59
C PRO A 480 -4.27 -22.58 15.44
N PHE A 481 -5.36 -22.00 14.98
CA PHE A 481 -5.34 -20.93 13.98
C PHE A 481 -4.87 -19.62 14.62
N ALA A 482 -3.55 -19.38 14.58
CA ALA A 482 -2.92 -18.27 15.27
C ALA A 482 -1.57 -17.90 14.62
N CYS A 483 -1.09 -16.68 14.83
CA CYS A 483 0.26 -16.28 14.43
C CYS A 483 1.29 -16.99 15.31
N LEU A 484 2.13 -17.82 14.70
CA LEU A 484 3.21 -18.53 15.36
C LEU A 484 4.47 -17.67 15.49
N ALA A 485 4.84 -17.01 14.40
CA ALA A 485 6.05 -16.20 14.33
C ALA A 485 5.88 -15.04 13.35
N VAL A 486 6.65 -13.98 13.60
CA VAL A 486 6.85 -12.88 12.66
C VAL A 486 8.34 -12.79 12.35
N SER A 487 8.69 -12.74 11.10
CA SER A 487 10.07 -12.71 10.64
C SER A 487 10.38 -11.40 9.92
N TYR A 488 11.54 -10.83 10.19
CA TYR A 488 12.03 -9.64 9.49
C TYR A 488 12.70 -10.07 8.18
N ILE A 489 12.05 -9.80 7.06
CA ILE A 489 12.56 -10.08 5.70
C ILE A 489 12.53 -8.77 4.91
N PRO A 490 13.67 -8.10 4.71
CA PRO A 490 13.73 -6.77 4.13
C PRO A 490 13.19 -6.72 2.71
N HIS A 491 12.19 -5.88 2.47
CA HIS A 491 11.65 -5.53 1.15
C HIS A 491 11.01 -4.14 1.19
N LEU A 492 10.79 -3.53 0.04
CA LEU A 492 10.17 -2.22 -0.07
C LEU A 492 8.65 -2.34 -0.05
N THR A 493 7.97 -1.36 0.53
CA THR A 493 6.51 -1.26 0.47
C THR A 493 6.03 -1.30 -0.99
N GLY A 494 5.04 -2.15 -1.27
CA GLY A 494 4.47 -2.32 -2.60
C GLY A 494 5.38 -3.03 -3.61
N SER A 495 6.56 -3.54 -3.21
CA SER A 495 7.48 -4.25 -4.12
C SER A 495 7.08 -5.69 -4.41
N ILE A 496 6.36 -6.34 -3.53
CA ILE A 496 5.87 -7.71 -3.73
C ILE A 496 4.56 -7.65 -4.51
N LYS A 497 4.53 -8.24 -5.69
CA LYS A 497 3.36 -8.32 -6.57
C LYS A 497 2.97 -9.77 -6.89
N SER A 498 3.91 -10.67 -6.80
CA SER A 498 3.72 -12.10 -7.03
C SER A 498 3.52 -12.84 -5.70
N PRO A 499 2.58 -13.79 -5.61
CA PRO A 499 2.44 -14.64 -4.44
C PRO A 499 3.74 -15.41 -4.16
N MET A 500 3.99 -15.70 -2.89
CA MET A 500 5.08 -16.59 -2.49
C MET A 500 4.83 -18.01 -2.99
N VAL A 501 5.91 -18.70 -3.34
CA VAL A 501 5.86 -20.09 -3.81
C VAL A 501 6.59 -21.00 -2.82
N THR A 502 5.95 -22.10 -2.44
CA THR A 502 6.59 -23.13 -1.63
C THR A 502 7.27 -24.17 -2.51
N ALA A 503 8.57 -24.39 -2.32
CA ALA A 503 9.37 -25.37 -3.05
C ALA A 503 10.13 -26.28 -2.06
N GLY A 504 9.56 -27.43 -1.74
CA GLY A 504 10.07 -28.31 -0.69
C GLY A 504 10.08 -27.62 0.67
N ARG A 505 11.26 -27.48 1.29
CA ARG A 505 11.43 -26.77 2.58
C ARG A 505 11.59 -25.24 2.45
N TYR A 506 11.66 -24.73 1.21
CA TYR A 506 11.91 -23.32 0.95
C TYR A 506 10.62 -22.57 0.60
N PHE A 507 10.61 -21.30 0.97
CA PHE A 507 9.63 -20.33 0.52
C PHE A 507 10.33 -19.29 -0.35
N LEU A 508 9.84 -19.13 -1.57
CA LEU A 508 10.43 -18.23 -2.56
C LEU A 508 9.58 -16.96 -2.62
N MET A 509 10.16 -15.86 -2.19
CA MET A 509 9.55 -14.54 -2.20
C MET A 509 10.21 -13.69 -3.29
N VAL A 510 9.41 -13.06 -4.12
CA VAL A 510 9.90 -12.18 -5.19
C VAL A 510 9.50 -10.75 -4.89
N ASP A 511 10.48 -9.86 -4.81
CA ASP A 511 10.27 -8.44 -4.62
C ASP A 511 10.93 -7.60 -5.71
N ASN A 512 10.20 -6.60 -6.20
CA ASN A 512 10.65 -5.67 -7.23
C ASN A 512 11.49 -4.55 -6.58
N ASN A 513 12.74 -4.85 -6.26
CA ASN A 513 13.62 -3.96 -5.50
C ASN A 513 14.30 -2.86 -6.33
N ALA A 514 14.20 -2.93 -7.66
CA ALA A 514 14.69 -1.93 -8.62
C ALA A 514 13.73 -1.80 -9.79
N ALA A 515 13.84 -0.73 -10.57
CA ALA A 515 12.94 -0.47 -11.70
C ALA A 515 13.05 -1.51 -12.83
N ASP A 516 14.22 -2.09 -13.02
CA ASP A 516 14.55 -3.03 -14.10
C ASP A 516 14.88 -4.44 -13.61
N LYS A 517 14.76 -4.69 -12.31
CA LYS A 517 15.11 -5.99 -11.70
C LYS A 517 14.17 -6.34 -10.57
N ALA A 518 13.94 -7.63 -10.41
CA ALA A 518 13.33 -8.23 -9.24
C ALA A 518 14.32 -9.12 -8.51
N ARG A 519 14.23 -9.17 -7.19
CA ARG A 519 15.01 -10.06 -6.33
C ARG A 519 14.16 -11.26 -5.93
N ILE A 520 14.75 -12.44 -5.94
CA ILE A 520 14.18 -13.66 -5.39
C ILE A 520 14.88 -13.96 -4.08
N GLN A 521 14.16 -13.91 -2.98
CA GLN A 521 14.66 -14.33 -1.68
C GLN A 521 14.21 -15.76 -1.39
N THR A 522 15.17 -16.65 -1.18
CA THR A 522 14.89 -18.01 -0.74
C THR A 522 14.90 -18.06 0.78
N LEU A 523 13.75 -18.36 1.36
CA LEU A 523 13.54 -18.38 2.80
C LEU A 523 13.43 -19.81 3.29
N GLN A 524 13.97 -20.10 4.47
CA GLN A 524 13.83 -21.37 5.16
C GLN A 524 13.18 -21.13 6.53
N MET A 525 12.26 -21.99 6.88
CA MET A 525 11.54 -21.97 8.17
C MET A 525 12.22 -22.90 9.17
N ASP A 526 12.37 -22.45 10.40
CA ASP A 526 12.78 -23.28 11.52
C ASP A 526 11.57 -23.95 12.22
N ASP A 527 11.84 -24.76 13.24
CA ASP A 527 10.78 -25.45 14.01
C ASP A 527 9.84 -24.51 14.74
N ALA A 528 10.30 -23.31 15.11
CA ALA A 528 9.50 -22.28 15.77
C ALA A 528 8.63 -21.48 14.79
N GLY A 529 8.81 -21.67 13.49
CA GLY A 529 8.12 -20.94 12.45
C GLY A 529 8.81 -19.66 12.01
N GLN A 530 10.03 -19.37 12.51
CA GLN A 530 10.82 -18.21 12.07
C GLN A 530 11.41 -18.48 10.70
N LEU A 531 11.32 -17.48 9.83
CA LEU A 531 11.91 -17.51 8.50
C LEU A 531 13.24 -16.76 8.49
N SER A 532 14.21 -17.32 7.79
CA SER A 532 15.50 -16.70 7.51
C SER A 532 15.82 -16.77 6.02
N SER A 533 16.42 -15.73 5.47
CA SER A 533 16.91 -15.74 4.09
C SER A 533 18.19 -16.59 4.01
N VAL A 534 18.18 -17.60 3.13
CA VAL A 534 19.31 -18.50 2.91
C VAL A 534 20.04 -18.25 1.60
N SER A 535 19.37 -17.65 0.61
CA SER A 535 19.98 -17.12 -0.61
C SER A 535 19.16 -16.03 -1.24
N GLU A 536 19.83 -15.23 -2.07
CA GLU A 536 19.21 -14.19 -2.89
C GLU A 536 19.68 -14.34 -4.34
N ASP A 537 18.73 -14.25 -5.25
CA ASP A 537 18.93 -14.31 -6.69
C ASP A 537 18.24 -13.11 -7.36
N SER A 538 18.49 -12.89 -8.64
CA SER A 538 17.87 -11.79 -9.37
C SER A 538 17.31 -12.21 -10.73
N VAL A 539 16.25 -11.51 -11.13
CA VAL A 539 15.60 -11.61 -12.44
C VAL A 539 15.57 -10.24 -13.07
N ASP A 540 15.88 -10.17 -14.36
CA ASP A 540 15.72 -8.92 -15.11
C ASP A 540 14.24 -8.64 -15.37
N GLY A 541 13.82 -7.39 -15.17
CA GLY A 541 12.44 -6.94 -15.29
C GLY A 541 11.64 -7.05 -13.99
N GLN A 542 10.42 -6.53 -14.03
CA GLN A 542 9.48 -6.55 -12.90
C GLN A 542 8.67 -7.84 -12.91
N VAL A 543 8.48 -8.45 -11.75
CA VAL A 543 7.64 -9.64 -11.56
C VAL A 543 6.31 -9.23 -10.93
N ASN A 544 5.28 -9.18 -11.75
CA ASN A 544 3.94 -8.73 -11.34
C ASN A 544 2.90 -9.87 -11.33
N ASP A 545 3.26 -11.02 -11.87
CA ASP A 545 2.39 -12.17 -12.05
C ASP A 545 2.89 -13.39 -11.28
N PRO A 546 2.03 -14.36 -10.98
CA PRO A 546 2.41 -15.54 -10.20
C PRO A 546 3.52 -16.36 -10.86
N CYS A 547 4.53 -16.72 -10.07
CA CYS A 547 5.53 -17.69 -10.46
C CYS A 547 4.92 -19.12 -10.53
N LEU A 548 5.46 -19.96 -11.38
CA LEU A 548 5.03 -21.34 -11.52
C LEU A 548 6.13 -22.29 -11.03
N LEU A 549 5.76 -23.20 -10.14
CA LEU A 549 6.63 -24.31 -9.74
C LEU A 549 6.17 -25.62 -10.40
N ARG A 550 7.11 -26.33 -11.05
CA ARG A 550 6.93 -27.67 -11.59
C ARG A 550 7.96 -28.61 -11.01
N GLY A 551 7.61 -29.37 -10.00
CA GLY A 551 8.58 -30.18 -9.27
C GLY A 551 9.65 -29.28 -8.63
N TYR A 552 10.89 -29.40 -9.11
CA TYR A 552 12.02 -28.58 -8.68
C TYR A 552 12.40 -27.46 -9.66
N GLU A 553 11.57 -27.16 -10.64
CA GLU A 553 11.77 -26.07 -11.59
C GLU A 553 10.84 -24.92 -11.29
N LEU A 554 11.40 -23.75 -10.99
CA LEU A 554 10.70 -22.50 -10.81
C LEU A 554 10.75 -21.67 -12.08
N PHE A 555 9.60 -21.23 -12.58
CA PHE A 555 9.48 -20.32 -13.72
C PHE A 555 8.97 -18.96 -13.22
N VAL A 556 9.73 -17.93 -13.50
CA VAL A 556 9.46 -16.57 -13.07
C VAL A 556 9.12 -15.72 -14.29
N PRO A 557 7.85 -15.28 -14.42
CA PRO A 557 7.46 -14.36 -15.47
C PRO A 557 7.88 -12.93 -15.09
N SER A 558 8.50 -12.20 -16.00
CA SER A 558 8.89 -10.81 -15.77
C SER A 558 8.68 -9.94 -17.01
N THR A 559 8.49 -8.64 -16.79
CA THR A 559 8.28 -7.67 -17.86
C THR A 559 9.62 -7.35 -18.56
N PRO A 560 9.62 -7.07 -19.87
CA PRO A 560 8.54 -7.26 -20.83
C PRO A 560 8.51 -8.73 -21.36
N GLN A 561 7.48 -9.49 -21.01
CA GLN A 561 7.23 -10.87 -21.49
C GLN A 561 8.44 -11.82 -21.46
N ARG A 562 9.18 -11.81 -20.35
CA ARG A 562 10.34 -12.69 -20.14
C ARG A 562 9.93 -13.87 -19.24
N VAL A 563 10.48 -15.04 -19.48
CA VAL A 563 10.39 -16.20 -18.58
C VAL A 563 11.81 -16.60 -18.19
N THR A 564 12.10 -16.58 -16.90
CA THR A 564 13.36 -17.07 -16.35
C THR A 564 13.11 -18.37 -15.60
N ALA A 565 13.87 -19.40 -15.91
CA ALA A 565 13.81 -20.71 -15.25
C ALA A 565 14.94 -20.87 -14.24
N PHE A 566 14.59 -21.39 -13.08
CA PHE A 566 15.51 -21.78 -12.02
C PHE A 566 15.30 -23.24 -11.63
N ARG A 567 16.34 -23.86 -11.12
CA ARG A 567 16.26 -25.17 -10.47
C ARG A 567 16.40 -24.98 -8.96
N VAL A 568 15.45 -25.53 -8.22
CA VAL A 568 15.51 -25.60 -6.75
C VAL A 568 16.22 -26.89 -6.36
N THR A 569 17.13 -26.85 -5.39
CA THR A 569 17.82 -28.03 -4.87
C THR A 569 17.89 -28.01 -3.35
N ASP A 570 17.80 -29.21 -2.77
CA ASP A 570 17.97 -29.43 -1.33
C ASP A 570 19.36 -30.00 -1.00
N ASP A 571 20.24 -30.15 -2.00
CA ASP A 571 21.56 -30.77 -1.85
C ASP A 571 22.47 -29.90 -0.97
N ALA A 572 23.10 -30.51 0.02
CA ALA A 572 24.04 -29.83 0.90
C ALA A 572 25.25 -29.30 0.09
N GLY A 573 25.56 -28.02 0.23
CA GLY A 573 26.70 -27.39 -0.45
C GLY A 573 26.38 -26.84 -1.86
N GLN A 574 25.16 -27.01 -2.36
CA GLN A 574 24.67 -26.37 -3.56
C GLN A 574 23.83 -25.14 -3.18
N PRO A 575 23.79 -24.05 -3.99
CA PRO A 575 22.87 -22.96 -3.76
C PRO A 575 21.43 -23.48 -3.90
N PRO A 576 20.50 -23.09 -3.01
CA PRO A 576 19.11 -23.55 -3.04
C PRO A 576 18.40 -23.26 -4.36
N LEU A 577 18.80 -22.20 -5.05
CA LEU A 577 18.26 -21.77 -6.33
C LEU A 577 19.39 -21.58 -7.34
N ALA A 578 19.26 -22.19 -8.51
CA ALA A 578 20.24 -22.07 -9.59
C ALA A 578 19.54 -21.67 -10.90
N LYS A 579 19.97 -20.57 -11.51
CA LYS A 579 19.42 -20.09 -12.78
C LYS A 579 19.75 -21.08 -13.90
N VAL A 580 18.71 -21.56 -14.59
CA VAL A 580 18.84 -22.49 -15.73
C VAL A 580 18.98 -21.70 -17.03
N GLY A 581 18.12 -20.66 -17.21
CA GLY A 581 18.12 -19.85 -18.42
C GLY A 581 16.94 -18.90 -18.45
N ALA A 582 16.91 -18.05 -19.44
CA ALA A 582 15.80 -17.10 -19.66
C ALA A 582 15.48 -17.02 -21.15
N ASN A 583 14.22 -16.74 -21.45
CA ASN A 583 13.75 -16.37 -22.78
C ASN A 583 12.98 -15.05 -22.70
N GLN A 584 13.20 -14.18 -23.67
CA GLN A 584 12.52 -12.88 -23.78
C GLN A 584 11.85 -12.83 -25.14
N LEU A 585 10.59 -12.39 -25.14
CA LEU A 585 9.86 -12.10 -26.35
C LEU A 585 10.09 -10.64 -26.76
N GLU A 586 9.77 -10.32 -28.00
CA GLU A 586 9.83 -8.95 -28.51
C GLU A 586 8.95 -8.01 -27.68
N GLU A 587 9.38 -6.74 -27.54
CA GLU A 587 8.72 -5.73 -26.74
C GLU A 587 7.25 -5.54 -27.17
N GLY A 588 6.36 -5.56 -26.21
CA GLY A 588 4.92 -5.39 -26.38
C GLY A 588 4.29 -4.69 -25.19
N LEU A 589 2.96 -4.43 -25.27
CA LEU A 589 2.18 -3.90 -24.16
C LEU A 589 2.33 -4.79 -22.93
N GLN A 590 2.46 -4.17 -21.77
CA GLN A 590 2.43 -4.88 -20.50
C GLN A 590 1.04 -5.51 -20.29
N THR A 591 0.98 -6.83 -20.29
CA THR A 591 -0.22 -7.62 -20.03
C THR A 591 0.08 -8.60 -18.90
N LYS A 592 -0.95 -9.03 -18.18
CA LYS A 592 -0.81 -10.14 -17.22
C LYS A 592 -0.25 -11.38 -17.93
N MET A 593 0.65 -12.08 -17.26
CA MET A 593 1.26 -13.31 -17.76
C MET A 593 0.80 -14.50 -16.92
N PHE A 594 0.29 -15.51 -17.59
CA PHE A 594 -0.14 -16.76 -16.95
C PHE A 594 0.71 -17.90 -17.43
N LEU A 595 1.40 -18.58 -16.52
CA LEU A 595 2.22 -19.73 -16.83
C LEU A 595 1.47 -21.03 -16.54
N LEU A 596 1.66 -22.02 -17.40
CA LEU A 596 1.16 -23.38 -17.21
C LEU A 596 2.21 -24.40 -17.60
N ALA A 597 2.51 -25.35 -16.71
CA ALA A 597 3.39 -26.47 -17.01
C ALA A 597 2.63 -27.56 -17.76
N GLY A 598 3.16 -27.96 -18.90
CA GLY A 598 2.67 -29.09 -19.69
C GLY A 598 3.58 -30.32 -19.55
N PRO A 599 3.19 -31.45 -20.10
CA PRO A 599 3.98 -32.68 -20.10
C PRO A 599 5.24 -32.53 -20.97
N GLY A 600 6.24 -33.40 -20.74
CA GLY A 600 7.46 -33.49 -21.59
C GLY A 600 8.32 -32.22 -21.58
N GLY A 601 8.33 -31.42 -20.49
CA GLY A 601 9.10 -30.19 -20.40
C GLY A 601 8.45 -28.98 -21.08
N GLN A 602 7.20 -29.07 -21.52
CA GLN A 602 6.49 -27.95 -22.10
C GLN A 602 6.13 -26.93 -21.03
N LEU A 603 6.25 -25.66 -21.39
CA LEU A 603 5.78 -24.53 -20.60
C LEU A 603 4.95 -23.62 -21.50
N TRP A 604 3.76 -23.24 -21.03
CA TRP A 604 2.87 -22.35 -21.73
C TRP A 604 2.84 -21.00 -21.05
N MET A 605 2.82 -19.93 -21.81
CA MET A 605 2.66 -18.57 -21.31
C MET A 605 1.53 -17.89 -22.08
N GLY A 606 0.46 -17.53 -21.38
CA GLY A 606 -0.61 -16.68 -21.86
C GLY A 606 -0.35 -15.25 -21.42
N GLY A 607 -0.34 -14.32 -22.36
CA GLY A 607 -0.17 -12.88 -22.12
C GLY A 607 -0.97 -12.10 -23.17
N ARG A 608 -0.30 -11.32 -24.02
CA ARG A 608 -0.89 -10.70 -25.18
C ARG A 608 -1.31 -11.75 -26.23
N ASP A 609 -0.59 -12.85 -26.25
CA ASP A 609 -0.81 -14.02 -27.07
C ASP A 609 -0.44 -15.28 -26.27
N LEU A 610 -0.68 -16.45 -26.83
CA LEU A 610 -0.24 -17.71 -26.24
C LEU A 610 1.10 -18.12 -26.85
N ARG A 611 2.07 -18.38 -25.98
CA ARG A 611 3.38 -18.89 -26.35
C ARG A 611 3.67 -20.24 -25.71
N LYS A 612 4.39 -21.08 -26.42
CA LYS A 612 4.87 -22.36 -25.90
C LYS A 612 6.38 -22.35 -25.83
N PHE A 613 6.92 -22.78 -24.72
CA PHE A 613 8.35 -22.96 -24.50
C PHE A 613 8.67 -24.42 -24.25
N GLN A 614 9.81 -24.84 -24.70
CA GLN A 614 10.39 -26.14 -24.37
C GLN A 614 11.54 -25.92 -23.41
N THR A 615 11.43 -26.47 -22.20
CA THR A 615 12.52 -26.43 -21.23
C THR A 615 13.45 -27.63 -21.44
N ARG A 616 14.72 -27.35 -21.55
CA ARG A 616 15.80 -28.35 -21.63
C ARG A 616 16.79 -28.15 -20.49
N THR A 617 17.73 -29.05 -20.33
CA THR A 617 18.61 -29.07 -19.15
C THR A 617 19.25 -27.73 -18.77
N ASN A 618 19.55 -26.85 -19.72
CA ASN A 618 20.20 -25.57 -19.49
C ASN A 618 19.63 -24.42 -20.34
N THR A 619 18.43 -24.59 -20.92
CA THR A 619 17.85 -23.54 -21.79
C THR A 619 16.35 -23.56 -21.75
N VAL A 620 15.76 -22.37 -21.99
CA VAL A 620 14.34 -22.19 -22.25
C VAL A 620 14.20 -21.73 -23.69
N LEU A 621 13.64 -22.57 -24.54
CA LEU A 621 13.52 -22.29 -25.98
C LEU A 621 12.06 -22.01 -26.33
N LEU A 622 11.83 -20.93 -27.06
CA LEU A 622 10.51 -20.64 -27.65
C LEU A 622 10.26 -21.64 -28.79
N ASP A 623 9.06 -22.20 -28.80
CA ASP A 623 8.58 -23.02 -29.92
C ASP A 623 8.04 -22.07 -31.01
N PRO A 624 8.65 -22.02 -32.22
CA PRO A 624 8.30 -21.03 -33.23
C PRO A 624 6.95 -21.29 -33.90
N GLY A 625 6.29 -22.40 -33.63
CA GLY A 625 5.12 -22.86 -34.39
C GLY A 625 3.76 -22.38 -33.86
N ILE A 626 3.70 -21.69 -32.72
CA ILE A 626 2.41 -21.56 -32.01
C ILE A 626 2.24 -20.16 -31.47
N THR A 627 1.37 -19.39 -32.12
CA THR A 627 0.83 -18.13 -31.62
C THR A 627 -0.68 -18.16 -31.71
N ALA A 628 -1.39 -18.00 -30.58
CA ALA A 628 -2.81 -17.72 -30.54
C ALA A 628 -3.02 -16.29 -30.05
N GLU A 629 -3.63 -15.45 -30.87
CA GLU A 629 -3.82 -14.03 -30.58
C GLU A 629 -4.95 -13.82 -29.58
N GLY A 630 -4.78 -12.84 -28.70
CA GLY A 630 -5.76 -12.36 -27.74
C GLY A 630 -5.17 -12.18 -26.35
N ILE A 631 -5.58 -11.11 -25.68
CA ILE A 631 -5.13 -10.82 -24.30
C ILE A 631 -5.75 -11.84 -23.37
N HIS A 632 -4.93 -12.59 -22.65
CA HIS A 632 -5.38 -13.56 -21.66
C HIS A 632 -5.92 -12.88 -20.43
N LEU A 633 -7.10 -13.30 -19.97
CA LEU A 633 -7.81 -12.72 -18.84
C LEU A 633 -7.67 -13.55 -17.55
N GLN A 634 -7.42 -14.84 -17.70
CA GLN A 634 -7.32 -15.78 -16.57
C GLN A 634 -6.25 -16.84 -16.84
N PRO A 635 -5.85 -17.62 -15.81
CA PRO A 635 -4.93 -18.73 -15.97
C PRO A 635 -5.39 -19.71 -17.06
N ILE A 636 -4.44 -20.23 -17.82
CA ILE A 636 -4.67 -21.26 -18.81
C ILE A 636 -5.15 -22.51 -18.07
N GLN A 637 -6.25 -23.11 -18.53
CA GLN A 637 -6.79 -24.34 -17.95
C GLN A 637 -6.38 -25.54 -18.79
N PHE A 638 -6.11 -26.63 -18.13
CA PHE A 638 -5.70 -27.89 -18.76
C PHE A 638 -6.65 -29.01 -18.36
N ALA A 639 -7.24 -29.66 -19.33
CA ALA A 639 -8.04 -30.86 -19.10
C ALA A 639 -7.82 -31.85 -20.24
N ASP A 640 -7.50 -33.08 -19.89
CA ASP A 640 -7.18 -34.18 -20.82
C ASP A 640 -6.13 -33.76 -21.89
N GLU A 641 -6.52 -33.87 -23.15
CA GLU A 641 -5.69 -33.57 -24.33
C GLU A 641 -5.88 -32.11 -24.82
N ALA A 642 -6.58 -31.28 -24.06
CA ALA A 642 -6.95 -29.92 -24.47
C ALA A 642 -6.48 -28.83 -23.51
N VAL A 643 -6.27 -27.67 -24.09
CA VAL A 643 -5.97 -26.40 -23.40
C VAL A 643 -7.15 -25.45 -23.60
N TYR A 644 -7.58 -24.81 -22.52
CA TYR A 644 -8.67 -23.85 -22.56
C TYR A 644 -8.14 -22.46 -22.24
N LEU A 645 -8.43 -21.53 -23.12
CA LEU A 645 -7.90 -20.17 -23.13
C LEU A 645 -9.05 -19.18 -23.03
N THR A 646 -9.05 -18.37 -21.99
CA THR A 646 -9.97 -17.23 -21.90
C THR A 646 -9.23 -15.98 -22.34
N THR A 647 -9.66 -15.40 -23.44
CA THR A 647 -9.01 -14.26 -24.06
C THR A 647 -10.00 -13.15 -24.37
N ARG A 648 -9.49 -11.93 -24.51
CA ARG A 648 -10.21 -10.77 -25.00
C ARG A 648 -9.56 -10.28 -26.29
N ASN A 649 -10.38 -9.86 -27.24
CA ASN A 649 -9.85 -9.15 -28.41
C ASN A 649 -9.30 -7.77 -27.97
N PRO A 650 -8.12 -7.35 -28.40
CA PRO A 650 -7.59 -6.03 -28.08
C PRO A 650 -8.51 -4.86 -28.47
N ASN A 651 -9.35 -5.07 -29.46
CA ASN A 651 -10.20 -4.04 -30.07
C ASN A 651 -11.67 -4.08 -29.62
N SER A 652 -12.04 -4.99 -28.71
CA SER A 652 -13.40 -5.08 -28.18
C SER A 652 -13.38 -5.59 -26.74
N ASN A 653 -14.49 -5.39 -26.03
CA ASN A 653 -14.65 -5.95 -24.70
C ASN A 653 -15.14 -7.40 -24.68
N SER A 654 -15.41 -7.98 -25.87
CA SER A 654 -15.89 -9.35 -25.99
C SER A 654 -14.88 -10.35 -25.46
N THR A 655 -15.36 -11.29 -24.69
CA THR A 655 -14.56 -12.36 -24.08
C THR A 655 -14.77 -13.67 -24.83
N PHE A 656 -13.70 -14.41 -25.03
CA PHE A 656 -13.68 -15.66 -25.76
C PHE A 656 -13.15 -16.79 -24.89
N LEU A 657 -13.82 -17.93 -24.92
CA LEU A 657 -13.25 -19.19 -24.46
C LEU A 657 -12.91 -20.04 -25.67
N THR A 658 -11.67 -20.46 -25.79
CA THR A 658 -11.17 -21.29 -26.89
C THR A 658 -10.66 -22.61 -26.35
N ARG A 659 -11.08 -23.72 -26.90
CA ARG A 659 -10.47 -25.04 -26.72
C ARG A 659 -9.48 -25.26 -27.84
N ALA A 660 -8.25 -25.58 -27.49
CA ALA A 660 -7.21 -25.92 -28.43
C ALA A 660 -6.64 -27.31 -28.13
N ASP A 661 -6.28 -28.03 -29.20
CA ASP A 661 -5.49 -29.25 -29.06
C ASP A 661 -4.14 -28.94 -28.45
N ARG A 662 -3.73 -29.76 -27.49
CA ARG A 662 -2.49 -29.56 -26.72
C ARG A 662 -1.22 -29.63 -27.54
N GLU A 663 -1.18 -30.53 -28.53
CA GLU A 663 0.02 -30.74 -29.33
C GLU A 663 0.09 -29.82 -30.53
N GLN A 664 -1.00 -29.72 -31.27
CA GLN A 664 -1.08 -28.94 -32.51
C GLN A 664 -1.46 -27.47 -32.25
N MET A 665 -1.97 -27.13 -31.07
CA MET A 665 -2.54 -25.81 -30.71
C MET A 665 -3.60 -25.29 -31.71
N LYS A 666 -4.21 -26.19 -32.43
CA LYS A 666 -5.30 -25.88 -33.32
C LYS A 666 -6.60 -25.73 -32.53
N GLY A 667 -7.24 -24.59 -32.67
CA GLY A 667 -8.57 -24.38 -32.06
C GLY A 667 -9.58 -25.41 -32.58
N THR A 668 -10.23 -26.14 -31.66
CA THR A 668 -11.28 -27.08 -31.98
C THR A 668 -12.64 -26.44 -31.92
N TRP A 669 -12.85 -25.55 -30.96
CA TRP A 669 -14.00 -24.65 -30.92
C TRP A 669 -13.61 -23.33 -30.22
N ARG A 670 -14.41 -22.31 -30.48
CA ARG A 670 -14.29 -20.99 -29.84
C ARG A 670 -15.68 -20.47 -29.57
N THR A 671 -15.93 -20.03 -28.34
CA THR A 671 -17.23 -19.50 -27.91
C THR A 671 -17.03 -18.07 -27.38
N VAL A 672 -17.83 -17.14 -27.86
CA VAL A 672 -17.95 -15.80 -27.33
C VAL A 672 -18.79 -15.85 -26.07
N LEU A 673 -18.26 -15.34 -24.95
CA LEU A 673 -18.90 -15.30 -23.63
C LEU A 673 -19.19 -13.85 -23.23
N GLY A 674 -20.22 -13.29 -23.84
CA GLY A 674 -20.56 -11.88 -23.66
C GLY A 674 -19.87 -10.96 -24.65
N SER A 675 -20.57 -9.91 -25.03
CA SER A 675 -20.14 -8.86 -25.94
C SER A 675 -20.82 -7.55 -25.58
N ASN A 676 -20.13 -6.45 -25.81
CA ASN A 676 -20.72 -5.13 -25.67
C ASN A 676 -21.73 -4.89 -26.81
N VAL A 677 -23.01 -4.68 -26.48
CA VAL A 677 -24.07 -4.37 -27.46
C VAL A 677 -24.05 -2.89 -27.75
N VAL A 678 -23.63 -2.51 -28.95
CA VAL A 678 -23.51 -1.10 -29.34
C VAL A 678 -24.80 -0.55 -29.93
N ALA A 679 -25.62 -1.40 -30.57
CA ALA A 679 -26.95 -1.01 -31.05
C ALA A 679 -27.94 -2.15 -30.86
N LEU A 680 -29.16 -1.82 -30.41
CA LEU A 680 -30.27 -2.74 -30.24
C LEU A 680 -31.50 -2.14 -30.98
N ALA A 681 -32.11 -2.93 -31.88
CA ALA A 681 -33.21 -2.48 -32.69
C ALA A 681 -34.23 -3.61 -32.91
N PRO A 682 -35.50 -3.32 -33.21
CA PRO A 682 -36.46 -4.33 -33.60
C PRO A 682 -36.15 -4.90 -34.98
N SER A 683 -36.40 -6.20 -35.19
CA SER A 683 -36.35 -6.80 -36.53
C SER A 683 -37.64 -6.55 -37.31
N ALA A 684 -37.63 -6.84 -38.61
CA ALA A 684 -38.84 -6.82 -39.44
C ALA A 684 -39.91 -7.75 -38.83
N GLY A 685 -41.09 -7.21 -38.60
CA GLY A 685 -42.21 -7.94 -38.01
C GLY A 685 -42.28 -7.94 -36.49
N GLY A 686 -41.31 -7.36 -35.78
CA GLY A 686 -41.38 -7.08 -34.34
C GLY A 686 -41.28 -8.26 -33.39
N GLN A 687 -41.06 -9.48 -33.89
CA GLN A 687 -40.99 -10.68 -33.06
C GLN A 687 -39.57 -10.98 -32.52
N SER A 688 -38.59 -10.31 -33.10
CA SER A 688 -37.20 -10.48 -32.69
C SER A 688 -36.46 -9.13 -32.58
N LEU A 689 -35.31 -9.16 -31.93
CA LEU A 689 -34.39 -8.06 -31.74
C LEU A 689 -33.12 -8.30 -32.56
N LEU A 690 -32.56 -7.23 -33.02
CA LEU A 690 -31.24 -7.24 -33.65
C LEU A 690 -30.26 -6.53 -32.70
N ALA A 691 -29.25 -7.25 -32.21
CA ALA A 691 -28.20 -6.72 -31.39
C ALA A 691 -26.89 -6.68 -32.19
N VAL A 692 -26.32 -5.52 -32.34
CA VAL A 692 -25.00 -5.30 -32.99
C VAL A 692 -23.95 -5.13 -31.89
N THR A 693 -22.83 -5.84 -32.01
CA THR A 693 -21.79 -5.84 -30.99
C THR A 693 -20.51 -5.13 -31.46
N ASP A 694 -19.70 -4.68 -30.50
CA ASP A 694 -18.41 -4.06 -30.73
C ASP A 694 -17.35 -5.02 -31.33
N TYR A 695 -17.65 -6.31 -31.40
CA TYR A 695 -16.80 -7.34 -32.00
C TYR A 695 -17.05 -7.50 -33.51
N GLY A 696 -18.13 -6.92 -34.04
CA GLY A 696 -18.49 -7.03 -35.46
C GLY A 696 -19.43 -8.18 -35.75
N GLU A 697 -20.26 -8.55 -34.80
CA GLU A 697 -21.33 -9.56 -34.97
C GLU A 697 -22.69 -8.93 -34.80
N THR A 698 -23.66 -9.42 -35.55
CA THR A 698 -25.07 -9.09 -35.39
C THR A 698 -25.86 -10.34 -34.99
N TYR A 699 -26.48 -10.29 -33.82
CA TYR A 699 -27.36 -11.36 -33.31
C TYR A 699 -28.83 -11.07 -33.60
N ARG A 700 -29.57 -12.11 -33.82
CA ARG A 700 -31.04 -12.07 -33.77
C ARG A 700 -31.52 -12.80 -32.52
N ALA A 701 -32.16 -12.11 -31.62
CA ALA A 701 -32.75 -12.64 -30.40
C ALA A 701 -34.29 -12.68 -30.53
N GLN A 702 -34.91 -13.85 -30.38
CA GLN A 702 -36.37 -13.93 -30.34
C GLN A 702 -36.87 -13.35 -29.02
N MET A 703 -37.98 -12.60 -29.04
CA MET A 703 -38.58 -12.06 -27.82
C MET A 703 -38.98 -13.17 -26.81
N SER A 704 -39.41 -14.31 -27.29
CA SER A 704 -39.72 -15.49 -26.44
C SER A 704 -38.48 -16.06 -25.77
N GLU A 705 -37.32 -16.01 -26.39
CA GLU A 705 -36.02 -16.41 -25.81
C GLU A 705 -35.58 -15.43 -24.72
N VAL A 706 -35.77 -14.12 -24.95
CA VAL A 706 -35.48 -13.11 -23.90
C VAL A 706 -36.35 -13.37 -22.66
N GLN A 707 -37.62 -13.72 -22.86
CA GLN A 707 -38.56 -13.98 -21.77
C GLN A 707 -38.25 -15.30 -21.02
N SER A 708 -37.85 -16.35 -21.75
CA SER A 708 -37.54 -17.65 -21.14
C SER A 708 -36.13 -17.75 -20.59
N GLY A 709 -35.22 -16.87 -21.04
CA GLY A 709 -33.78 -16.93 -20.77
C GLY A 709 -33.08 -18.02 -21.60
N GLY A 710 -31.76 -18.02 -21.56
CA GLY A 710 -30.95 -18.99 -22.28
C GLY A 710 -29.75 -18.39 -22.97
N PHE A 711 -29.32 -19.01 -24.05
CA PHE A 711 -28.15 -18.65 -24.82
C PHE A 711 -28.44 -18.58 -26.31
N THR A 712 -27.96 -17.51 -26.96
CA THR A 712 -27.99 -17.39 -28.42
C THR A 712 -26.67 -17.93 -28.96
N MET A 713 -26.74 -18.90 -29.89
CA MET A 713 -25.56 -19.56 -30.48
C MET A 713 -25.30 -19.19 -31.96
N GLU A 714 -26.12 -18.33 -32.55
CA GLU A 714 -26.07 -17.97 -33.95
C GLU A 714 -25.91 -16.47 -34.15
N SER A 715 -25.07 -16.08 -35.11
CA SER A 715 -25.05 -14.71 -35.63
C SER A 715 -25.71 -14.61 -36.97
N VAL A 716 -26.32 -13.46 -37.23
CA VAL A 716 -27.01 -13.22 -38.53
C VAL A 716 -26.01 -12.76 -39.59
N SER A 717 -25.07 -11.90 -39.16
CA SER A 717 -24.02 -11.38 -40.05
C SER A 717 -22.77 -10.98 -39.30
N ARG A 718 -21.68 -10.92 -40.03
CA ARG A 718 -20.39 -10.41 -39.60
C ARG A 718 -19.99 -9.20 -40.42
N PHE A 719 -19.37 -8.25 -39.76
CA PHE A 719 -18.70 -7.16 -40.44
C PHE A 719 -17.24 -7.06 -39.97
N ARG A 720 -16.35 -6.79 -40.90
CA ARG A 720 -14.92 -6.72 -40.59
C ARG A 720 -14.59 -5.39 -39.97
N LEU A 721 -14.07 -5.43 -38.76
CA LEU A 721 -13.45 -4.28 -38.09
C LEU A 721 -12.04 -4.04 -38.64
N PRO A 722 -11.53 -2.80 -38.61
CA PRO A 722 -10.10 -2.52 -38.86
C PRO A 722 -9.19 -3.28 -37.87
N ASP A 723 -8.05 -3.76 -38.37
CA ASP A 723 -7.12 -4.60 -37.59
C ASP A 723 -6.49 -3.86 -36.40
N LYS A 724 -6.42 -2.54 -36.44
CA LYS A 724 -5.84 -1.70 -35.37
C LYS A 724 -6.81 -0.57 -35.03
N LEU A 725 -7.86 -0.90 -34.27
CA LEU A 725 -8.75 0.14 -33.75
C LEU A 725 -8.06 0.91 -32.62
N SER A 726 -8.11 2.22 -32.68
CA SER A 726 -7.68 3.13 -31.61
C SER A 726 -8.88 3.76 -30.88
N THR A 727 -10.08 3.60 -31.41
CA THR A 727 -11.35 4.06 -30.83
C THR A 727 -12.31 2.89 -30.70
N ALA A 728 -13.17 2.91 -29.68
CA ALA A 728 -14.23 1.92 -29.54
C ALA A 728 -15.18 1.93 -30.74
N VAL A 729 -15.80 0.78 -31.02
CA VAL A 729 -16.95 0.70 -31.91
C VAL A 729 -18.17 1.17 -31.12
N GLU A 730 -18.91 2.10 -31.72
CA GLU A 730 -20.14 2.62 -31.14
C GLU A 730 -21.33 2.35 -32.07
N GLY A 731 -22.54 2.41 -31.51
CA GLY A 731 -23.75 2.16 -32.26
C GLY A 731 -24.67 3.35 -32.35
N VAL A 732 -25.55 3.28 -33.33
CA VAL A 732 -26.64 4.23 -33.50
C VAL A 732 -27.84 3.51 -34.13
N VAL A 733 -29.05 3.90 -33.72
CA VAL A 733 -30.28 3.42 -34.36
C VAL A 733 -30.76 4.50 -35.34
N LEU A 734 -30.95 4.12 -36.59
CA LEU A 734 -31.39 5.02 -37.65
C LEU A 734 -32.85 5.41 -37.45
N LYS A 735 -33.32 6.49 -38.09
CA LYS A 735 -34.72 6.95 -37.99
C LYS A 735 -35.73 5.92 -38.51
N ASP A 736 -35.34 5.05 -39.39
CA ASP A 736 -36.15 3.93 -39.87
C ASP A 736 -36.13 2.68 -39.00
N GLY A 737 -35.48 2.78 -37.82
CA GLY A 737 -35.41 1.70 -36.82
C GLY A 737 -34.31 0.67 -37.09
N ARG A 738 -33.47 0.81 -38.11
CA ARG A 738 -32.38 -0.11 -38.40
C ARG A 738 -31.15 0.21 -37.53
N PRO A 739 -30.45 -0.82 -37.04
CA PRO A 739 -29.21 -0.58 -36.34
C PRO A 739 -28.05 -0.21 -37.28
N ALA A 740 -27.10 0.57 -36.78
CA ALA A 740 -25.83 0.85 -37.44
C ALA A 740 -24.71 0.88 -36.39
N ALA A 741 -23.51 0.57 -36.82
CA ALA A 741 -22.30 0.67 -36.02
C ALA A 741 -21.28 1.58 -36.72
N TRP A 742 -20.42 2.24 -35.98
CA TRP A 742 -19.37 3.09 -36.53
C TRP A 742 -18.08 3.04 -35.70
N CYS A 743 -16.96 3.38 -36.31
CA CYS A 743 -15.67 3.57 -35.60
C CYS A 743 -14.93 4.77 -36.19
N GLY A 744 -14.06 5.39 -35.35
CA GLY A 744 -13.36 6.62 -35.71
C GLY A 744 -11.98 6.43 -36.35
N SER A 745 -11.17 5.51 -35.86
CA SER A 745 -9.76 5.41 -36.27
C SER A 745 -9.26 3.97 -36.24
N PRO A 746 -8.32 3.55 -37.10
CA PRO A 746 -7.60 4.33 -38.12
C PRO A 746 -8.33 4.46 -39.44
N GLU A 747 -9.36 3.67 -39.64
CA GLU A 747 -10.20 3.70 -40.87
C GLU A 747 -11.62 4.10 -40.49
N PRO A 748 -11.95 5.40 -40.44
CA PRO A 748 -13.27 5.87 -40.09
C PRO A 748 -14.34 5.22 -40.96
N SER A 749 -15.24 4.50 -40.34
CA SER A 749 -16.23 3.68 -41.07
C SER A 749 -17.54 3.59 -40.28
N MET A 750 -18.63 3.44 -41.03
CA MET A 750 -19.96 3.11 -40.53
C MET A 750 -20.50 1.90 -41.28
N TRP A 751 -21.15 0.99 -40.55
CA TRP A 751 -21.84 -0.17 -41.15
C TRP A 751 -23.32 -0.05 -40.85
N THR A 752 -24.11 -0.24 -41.91
CA THR A 752 -25.56 -0.26 -41.83
C THR A 752 -26.07 -1.71 -42.02
N PHE A 753 -27.15 -2.03 -41.37
CA PHE A 753 -27.75 -3.36 -41.41
C PHE A 753 -29.19 -3.28 -41.91
N THR A 754 -29.66 -4.38 -42.52
CA THR A 754 -31.06 -4.52 -42.94
C THR A 754 -31.93 -4.75 -41.68
N ASN A 755 -33.26 -4.67 -41.85
CA ASN A 755 -34.22 -5.03 -40.80
C ASN A 755 -34.19 -6.50 -40.40
N THR A 756 -33.41 -7.35 -41.11
CA THR A 756 -33.18 -8.74 -40.78
C THR A 756 -31.80 -8.98 -40.13
N GLY A 757 -31.02 -7.92 -39.94
CA GLY A 757 -29.71 -7.96 -39.34
C GLY A 757 -28.56 -8.30 -40.30
N GLN A 758 -28.81 -8.43 -41.62
CA GLN A 758 -27.76 -8.66 -42.59
C GLN A 758 -26.96 -7.36 -42.82
N LEU A 759 -25.65 -7.46 -42.98
CA LEU A 759 -24.84 -6.32 -43.38
C LEU A 759 -25.30 -5.77 -44.73
N GLU A 760 -25.74 -4.51 -44.78
CA GLU A 760 -26.20 -3.85 -45.94
C GLU A 760 -25.06 -3.13 -46.65
N ARG A 761 -24.33 -2.31 -45.91
CA ARG A 761 -23.27 -1.48 -46.51
C ARG A 761 -22.22 -1.05 -45.50
N LYS A 762 -20.96 -0.97 -45.91
CA LYS A 762 -19.89 -0.24 -45.25
C LYS A 762 -19.75 1.16 -45.92
N TRP A 763 -19.81 2.20 -45.11
CA TRP A 763 -19.56 3.58 -45.48
C TRP A 763 -18.17 3.96 -44.99
N VAL A 764 -17.34 4.49 -45.83
CA VAL A 764 -16.06 5.11 -45.45
C VAL A 764 -16.35 6.56 -45.10
N LEU A 765 -16.03 6.94 -43.88
CA LEU A 765 -16.19 8.31 -43.45
C LEU A 765 -14.98 9.15 -43.89
N PRO A 766 -15.18 10.42 -44.27
CA PRO A 766 -14.11 11.25 -44.82
C PRO A 766 -13.05 11.66 -43.76
N ASP A 767 -13.35 11.54 -42.49
CA ASP A 767 -12.46 11.84 -41.36
C ASP A 767 -12.95 11.15 -40.08
N SER A 768 -12.14 11.14 -39.01
CA SER A 768 -12.53 10.59 -37.73
C SER A 768 -13.55 11.47 -37.01
N PRO A 769 -14.73 10.94 -36.64
CA PRO A 769 -15.65 11.63 -35.72
C PRO A 769 -15.01 12.01 -34.42
N GLN A 770 -15.30 13.21 -33.93
CA GLN A 770 -14.78 13.69 -32.62
C GLN A 770 -15.68 13.37 -31.45
N ILE A 771 -17.00 13.23 -31.72
CA ILE A 771 -18.05 12.96 -30.71
C ILE A 771 -19.10 12.03 -31.27
N ALA A 772 -19.97 11.52 -30.43
CA ALA A 772 -21.09 10.65 -30.83
C ALA A 772 -21.98 11.34 -31.91
N PRO A 773 -22.35 10.60 -32.97
CA PRO A 773 -23.20 11.14 -34.02
C PRO A 773 -24.67 11.20 -33.59
N VAL A 774 -25.47 11.95 -34.36
CA VAL A 774 -26.94 11.98 -34.22
C VAL A 774 -27.63 11.61 -35.52
N THR A 775 -28.86 11.10 -35.41
CA THR A 775 -29.66 10.70 -36.55
C THR A 775 -30.69 11.77 -36.92
N LEU A 776 -30.75 12.12 -38.20
CA LEU A 776 -31.75 12.97 -38.80
C LEU A 776 -32.49 12.22 -39.93
N ASP A 777 -33.54 12.80 -40.49
CA ASP A 777 -34.29 12.21 -41.61
C ASP A 777 -33.41 11.90 -42.83
N GLY A 778 -32.34 12.71 -43.03
CA GLY A 778 -31.39 12.52 -44.13
C GLY A 778 -30.31 11.51 -43.87
N GLY A 779 -30.13 11.03 -42.67
CA GLY A 779 -29.05 10.10 -42.34
C GLY A 779 -28.41 10.38 -40.99
N VAL A 780 -27.17 9.93 -40.81
CA VAL A 780 -26.38 10.11 -39.59
C VAL A 780 -25.44 11.28 -39.73
N VAL A 781 -25.51 12.25 -38.86
CA VAL A 781 -24.63 13.44 -38.79
C VAL A 781 -23.48 13.18 -37.85
N PHE A 782 -22.26 13.29 -38.38
CA PHE A 782 -20.99 13.15 -37.69
C PHE A 782 -20.30 14.51 -37.56
N ALA A 783 -19.79 14.79 -36.38
CA ALA A 783 -18.93 15.95 -36.15
C ALA A 783 -17.46 15.57 -36.39
N MET A 784 -16.86 16.14 -37.40
CA MET A 784 -15.48 15.89 -37.82
C MET A 784 -14.67 17.19 -37.74
N PRO A 785 -13.32 17.16 -37.75
CA PRO A 785 -12.54 18.38 -37.74
C PRO A 785 -13.02 19.42 -38.78
N GLY A 786 -13.46 20.57 -38.28
CA GLY A 786 -13.92 21.71 -39.14
C GLY A 786 -15.24 21.52 -39.87
N ARG A 787 -15.96 20.40 -39.69
CA ARG A 787 -17.21 20.15 -40.45
C ARG A 787 -18.19 19.23 -39.76
N LEU A 788 -19.44 19.35 -40.14
CA LEU A 788 -20.45 18.31 -39.92
C LEU A 788 -20.68 17.56 -41.22
N HIS A 789 -20.53 16.25 -41.18
CA HIS A 789 -20.72 15.33 -42.29
C HIS A 789 -22.00 14.53 -42.10
N ILE A 790 -22.81 14.38 -43.13
CA ILE A 790 -23.97 13.52 -43.11
C ILE A 790 -23.80 12.33 -44.07
N SER A 791 -23.89 11.12 -43.49
CA SER A 791 -23.90 9.89 -44.25
C SER A 791 -25.35 9.57 -44.65
N ALA A 792 -25.64 9.56 -45.93
CA ALA A 792 -26.94 9.20 -46.44
C ALA A 792 -27.15 7.67 -46.34
N THR A 793 -28.22 7.23 -45.68
CA THR A 793 -28.51 5.81 -45.48
C THR A 793 -29.30 5.17 -46.60
N ALA A 794 -29.96 5.95 -47.44
CA ALA A 794 -30.92 5.46 -48.47
C ALA A 794 -30.34 5.39 -49.88
N GLY A 795 -29.05 5.16 -50.08
CA GLY A 795 -28.45 5.03 -51.44
C GLY A 795 -28.53 6.27 -52.34
N GLY A 796 -28.91 7.42 -51.76
CA GLY A 796 -28.97 8.71 -52.43
C GLY A 796 -27.60 9.31 -52.77
N LYS A 797 -27.59 10.43 -53.43
CA LYS A 797 -26.37 11.21 -53.67
C LYS A 797 -25.83 11.71 -52.32
N PRO A 798 -24.50 11.71 -52.10
CA PRO A 798 -23.92 12.28 -50.90
C PRO A 798 -24.40 13.71 -50.69
N ALA A 799 -24.76 14.05 -49.46
CA ALA A 799 -25.14 15.39 -49.08
C ALA A 799 -23.90 16.28 -48.96
N GLU A 800 -24.08 17.58 -49.14
CA GLU A 800 -23.01 18.56 -48.95
C GLU A 800 -22.83 18.81 -47.42
N ASP A 801 -21.57 18.74 -46.98
CA ASP A 801 -21.18 18.95 -45.59
C ASP A 801 -21.38 20.42 -45.19
N TYR A 802 -21.74 20.65 -43.94
CA TYR A 802 -21.65 21.99 -43.33
C TYR A 802 -20.21 22.21 -42.85
N ARG A 803 -19.61 23.33 -43.20
CA ARG A 803 -18.31 23.79 -42.75
C ARG A 803 -18.48 24.97 -41.79
N SER A 804 -18.05 24.83 -40.56
CA SER A 804 -18.11 25.93 -39.62
C SER A 804 -16.88 26.83 -39.75
N SER A 805 -17.11 28.14 -39.82
CA SER A 805 -16.04 29.13 -39.72
C SER A 805 -15.36 29.12 -38.32
N GLN A 806 -16.06 28.65 -37.31
CA GLN A 806 -15.54 28.58 -35.94
C GLN A 806 -14.57 27.38 -35.70
N THR A 807 -14.66 26.35 -36.55
CA THR A 807 -13.87 25.11 -36.40
C THR A 807 -12.94 24.84 -37.60
N ALA A 808 -12.90 25.74 -38.60
CA ALA A 808 -12.20 25.51 -39.88
C ALA A 808 -10.70 25.24 -39.74
N ASP A 809 -10.05 25.82 -38.73
CA ASP A 809 -8.61 25.66 -38.48
C ASP A 809 -8.31 24.57 -37.41
N GLY A 810 -9.29 23.76 -37.00
CA GLY A 810 -9.15 22.77 -35.97
C GLY A 810 -8.89 23.33 -34.56
N GLN A 811 -9.00 24.66 -34.39
CA GLN A 811 -8.73 25.33 -33.11
C GLN A 811 -9.88 25.17 -32.08
N GLN A 812 -11.11 24.93 -32.56
CA GLN A 812 -12.29 24.74 -31.72
C GLN A 812 -12.90 23.35 -32.00
N PRO A 813 -12.66 22.37 -31.13
CA PRO A 813 -13.27 21.05 -31.27
C PRO A 813 -14.78 21.13 -31.07
N TRP A 814 -15.48 20.18 -31.68
CA TRP A 814 -16.90 19.95 -31.37
C TRP A 814 -17.03 19.37 -29.96
N LYS A 815 -17.93 19.95 -29.17
CA LYS A 815 -18.20 19.52 -27.80
C LYS A 815 -19.40 18.58 -27.71
N SER A 816 -20.45 18.87 -28.45
CA SER A 816 -21.63 17.99 -28.48
C SER A 816 -22.47 18.18 -29.76
N LEU A 817 -23.22 17.12 -30.07
CA LEU A 817 -24.33 17.17 -31.07
C LEU A 817 -25.62 16.77 -30.35
N THR A 818 -26.72 17.48 -30.64
CA THR A 818 -28.06 17.17 -30.10
C THR A 818 -29.10 17.37 -31.24
N ALA A 819 -29.84 16.32 -31.57
CA ALA A 819 -30.96 16.45 -32.50
C ALA A 819 -32.09 17.27 -31.85
N ILE A 820 -32.46 18.40 -32.43
CA ILE A 820 -33.51 19.31 -31.94
C ILE A 820 -34.84 19.17 -32.69
N SER A 821 -34.79 18.55 -33.86
CA SER A 821 -35.96 18.14 -34.62
C SER A 821 -35.61 16.97 -35.56
N ALA A 822 -36.55 16.53 -36.36
CA ALA A 822 -36.32 15.46 -37.35
C ALA A 822 -35.22 15.81 -38.37
N ASN A 823 -35.06 17.10 -38.70
CA ASN A 823 -34.13 17.60 -39.70
C ASN A 823 -33.12 18.63 -39.19
N GLN A 824 -33.11 18.95 -37.91
CA GLN A 824 -32.18 19.92 -37.31
C GLN A 824 -31.34 19.33 -36.17
N VAL A 825 -30.08 19.75 -36.15
CA VAL A 825 -29.12 19.44 -35.11
C VAL A 825 -28.57 20.72 -34.47
N LEU A 826 -28.40 20.73 -33.18
CA LEU A 826 -27.61 21.70 -32.43
C LEU A 826 -26.21 21.14 -32.30
N ALA A 827 -25.23 21.83 -32.82
CA ALA A 827 -23.81 21.55 -32.61
C ALA A 827 -23.22 22.58 -31.67
N VAL A 828 -22.47 22.12 -30.64
CA VAL A 828 -21.79 23.00 -29.69
C VAL A 828 -20.29 22.87 -29.87
N THR A 829 -19.63 24.02 -29.97
CA THR A 829 -18.17 24.10 -30.10
C THR A 829 -17.48 24.27 -28.71
N GLY A 830 -16.18 24.07 -28.66
CA GLY A 830 -15.39 24.22 -27.46
C GLY A 830 -15.41 25.61 -26.83
N ASP A 831 -15.66 26.65 -27.61
CA ASP A 831 -15.85 28.04 -27.14
C ASP A 831 -17.29 28.40 -26.78
N ASN A 832 -18.18 27.39 -26.66
CA ASN A 832 -19.60 27.48 -26.32
C ASN A 832 -20.46 28.23 -27.37
N SER A 833 -20.06 28.16 -28.69
CA SER A 833 -20.95 28.60 -29.73
C SER A 833 -21.98 27.50 -30.04
N PHE A 834 -23.25 27.87 -29.98
CA PHE A 834 -24.40 27.04 -30.31
C PHE A 834 -24.77 27.25 -31.75
N ILE A 835 -24.52 26.25 -32.59
CA ILE A 835 -24.71 26.29 -34.02
C ILE A 835 -25.90 25.40 -34.39
N ARG A 836 -26.98 25.97 -34.87
CA ARG A 836 -28.12 25.23 -35.41
C ARG A 836 -27.88 24.94 -36.86
N VAL A 837 -27.94 23.68 -37.26
CA VAL A 837 -27.75 23.20 -38.62
C VAL A 837 -28.94 22.38 -39.06
N GLU A 838 -29.48 22.64 -40.27
CA GLU A 838 -30.63 21.98 -40.81
C GLU A 838 -30.23 21.10 -42.00
N TYR A 839 -30.75 19.91 -42.08
CA TYR A 839 -30.70 19.08 -43.28
C TYR A 839 -31.80 19.48 -44.25
N ARG A 840 -31.43 19.78 -45.50
CA ARG A 840 -32.33 20.09 -46.61
C ARG A 840 -32.12 19.12 -47.76
N ALA A 841 -33.21 18.41 -48.13
CA ALA A 841 -33.16 17.42 -49.23
C ALA A 841 -33.21 18.08 -50.62
N THR A 842 -33.81 19.27 -50.73
CA THR A 842 -34.00 20.00 -52.00
C THR A 842 -33.42 21.41 -51.95
N PRO A 843 -32.83 21.95 -53.01
CA PRO A 843 -32.74 21.41 -54.41
C PRO A 843 -31.69 20.28 -54.52
N ARG A 844 -30.78 20.15 -53.56
CA ARG A 844 -29.83 19.07 -53.38
C ARG A 844 -29.65 18.75 -51.90
N PRO A 845 -29.35 17.52 -51.52
CA PRO A 845 -29.09 17.17 -50.11
C PRO A 845 -27.90 17.99 -49.58
N GLN A 846 -28.11 18.73 -48.47
CA GLN A 846 -27.07 19.55 -47.84
C GLN A 846 -27.38 19.83 -46.36
N LEU A 847 -26.34 20.11 -45.59
CA LEU A 847 -26.44 20.69 -44.24
C LEU A 847 -26.27 22.20 -44.35
N THR A 848 -27.22 22.97 -43.78
CA THR A 848 -27.25 24.44 -43.88
C THR A 848 -27.32 25.06 -42.51
N GLU A 849 -26.49 26.05 -42.22
CA GLU A 849 -26.56 26.85 -41.01
C GLU A 849 -27.87 27.60 -40.91
N VAL A 850 -28.50 27.53 -39.74
CA VAL A 850 -29.72 28.29 -39.43
C VAL A 850 -29.39 29.49 -38.57
N SER A 851 -28.60 29.30 -37.55
CA SER A 851 -28.16 30.36 -36.61
C SER A 851 -26.91 29.95 -35.83
N VAL A 852 -26.14 30.95 -35.41
CA VAL A 852 -25.02 30.81 -34.48
C VAL A 852 -25.26 31.72 -33.30
N THR A 853 -25.19 31.21 -32.08
CA THR A 853 -25.35 31.99 -30.86
C THR A 853 -24.25 31.60 -29.87
N LYS A 854 -23.51 32.59 -29.42
CA LYS A 854 -22.49 32.35 -28.38
C LYS A 854 -23.13 32.43 -27.00
N MET A 855 -23.00 31.34 -26.24
CA MET A 855 -23.54 31.28 -24.86
C MET A 855 -22.52 31.83 -23.88
N PRO A 856 -22.95 32.68 -22.94
CA PRO A 856 -22.08 33.18 -21.88
C PRO A 856 -21.73 32.11 -20.83
N GLN A 857 -22.62 31.14 -20.57
CA GLN A 857 -22.40 30.05 -19.65
C GLN A 857 -21.65 28.90 -20.34
N ILE A 858 -20.74 28.28 -19.60
CA ILE A 858 -20.02 27.09 -20.08
C ILE A 858 -20.88 25.86 -19.80
N ILE A 859 -21.15 25.06 -20.82
CA ILE A 859 -21.87 23.79 -20.64
C ILE A 859 -20.92 22.72 -20.11
N GLU A 860 -21.43 21.90 -19.19
CA GLU A 860 -20.67 20.77 -18.66
C GLU A 860 -20.89 19.48 -19.47
N VAL A 861 -22.14 19.20 -19.77
CA VAL A 861 -22.59 17.97 -20.44
C VAL A 861 -23.40 18.33 -21.70
N PRO A 862 -23.52 17.41 -22.67
CA PRO A 862 -24.35 17.64 -23.86
C PRO A 862 -25.78 18.07 -23.49
N PRO A 863 -26.38 19.05 -24.22
CA PRO A 863 -27.79 19.40 -24.04
C PRO A 863 -28.73 18.26 -24.42
N ALA A 864 -29.88 18.18 -23.74
CA ALA A 864 -31.00 17.34 -24.17
C ALA A 864 -32.09 18.16 -24.86
N SER A 865 -32.89 17.52 -25.71
CA SER A 865 -33.99 18.19 -26.42
C SER A 865 -35.26 17.36 -26.36
N ALA A 866 -36.37 18.02 -26.01
CA ALA A 866 -37.70 17.44 -26.07
C ALA A 866 -38.77 18.51 -26.22
N ASN A 867 -39.88 18.20 -26.92
CA ASN A 867 -41.04 19.03 -27.03
C ASN A 867 -40.76 20.48 -27.50
N GLY A 868 -39.68 20.67 -28.32
CA GLY A 868 -39.29 21.99 -28.78
C GLY A 868 -38.45 22.80 -27.79
N PHE A 869 -38.06 22.22 -26.69
CA PHE A 869 -37.19 22.82 -25.67
C PHE A 869 -35.82 22.17 -25.71
N LEU A 870 -34.83 22.92 -25.22
CA LEU A 870 -33.47 22.46 -24.88
C LEU A 870 -33.24 22.58 -23.38
N PHE A 871 -32.62 21.55 -22.82
CA PHE A 871 -32.20 21.49 -21.41
C PHE A 871 -30.68 21.52 -21.40
N VAL A 872 -30.13 22.63 -20.93
CA VAL A 872 -28.69 22.90 -20.93
C VAL A 872 -28.18 22.97 -19.50
N ALA A 873 -27.30 22.05 -19.12
CA ALA A 873 -26.70 22.02 -17.81
C ALA A 873 -25.29 22.62 -17.87
N THR A 874 -25.00 23.56 -16.94
CA THR A 874 -23.77 24.36 -16.94
C THR A 874 -22.78 23.92 -15.87
N VAL A 875 -21.50 24.25 -16.05
CA VAL A 875 -20.44 24.02 -15.05
C VAL A 875 -20.69 24.73 -13.71
N GLU A 876 -21.51 25.79 -13.74
CA GLU A 876 -21.90 26.55 -12.53
C GLU A 876 -23.01 25.88 -11.73
N GLY A 877 -23.43 24.67 -12.15
CA GLY A 877 -24.53 23.94 -11.50
C GLY A 877 -25.91 24.53 -11.75
N LYS A 878 -26.15 25.06 -12.95
CA LYS A 878 -27.44 25.58 -13.37
C LYS A 878 -28.06 24.75 -14.47
N LEU A 879 -29.35 24.59 -14.46
CA LEU A 879 -30.16 24.05 -15.56
C LEU A 879 -30.86 25.18 -16.26
N LEU A 880 -30.62 25.34 -17.56
CA LEU A 880 -31.30 26.31 -18.43
C LEU A 880 -32.36 25.59 -19.26
N LEU A 881 -33.58 26.13 -19.25
CA LEU A 881 -34.62 25.81 -20.22
C LEU A 881 -34.53 26.81 -21.34
N MET A 882 -34.36 26.33 -22.56
CA MET A 882 -34.28 27.21 -23.74
C MET A 882 -35.29 26.77 -24.80
N GLN A 883 -35.76 27.72 -25.59
CA GLN A 883 -36.56 27.44 -26.74
C GLN A 883 -35.62 26.90 -27.87
N ALA A 884 -35.82 25.68 -28.34
CA ALA A 884 -34.95 25.05 -29.34
C ALA A 884 -34.90 25.82 -30.67
N SER A 885 -35.96 26.53 -31.07
CA SER A 885 -36.07 27.28 -32.31
C SER A 885 -35.39 28.63 -32.29
N SER A 886 -35.30 29.34 -31.14
CA SER A 886 -34.69 30.66 -31.02
C SER A 886 -33.41 30.68 -30.20
N LEU A 887 -33.15 29.64 -29.41
CA LEU A 887 -32.10 29.57 -28.40
C LEU A 887 -32.28 30.61 -27.25
N GLU A 888 -33.48 31.09 -27.07
CA GLU A 888 -33.84 32.00 -25.99
C GLU A 888 -33.97 31.24 -24.66
N ILE A 889 -33.39 31.78 -23.56
CA ILE A 889 -33.49 31.20 -22.23
C ILE A 889 -34.83 31.57 -21.66
N LEU A 890 -35.68 30.59 -21.37
CA LEU A 890 -37.00 30.74 -20.78
C LEU A 890 -36.98 30.68 -19.24
N ALA A 891 -36.15 29.79 -18.71
CA ALA A 891 -35.95 29.61 -17.27
C ALA A 891 -34.53 29.21 -16.94
N GLN A 892 -34.13 29.48 -15.70
CA GLN A 892 -32.84 29.08 -15.13
C GLN A 892 -33.05 28.62 -13.70
N ILE A 893 -32.57 27.41 -13.39
CA ILE A 893 -32.72 26.78 -12.07
C ILE A 893 -31.32 26.46 -11.52
N ASP A 894 -31.14 26.68 -10.23
CA ASP A 894 -29.91 26.26 -9.53
C ASP A 894 -30.03 24.77 -9.12
N LEU A 895 -29.09 23.97 -9.57
CA LEU A 895 -29.03 22.53 -9.24
C LEU A 895 -28.36 22.25 -7.90
N GLY A 896 -27.71 23.25 -7.29
CA GLY A 896 -26.96 23.04 -6.04
C GLY A 896 -25.70 22.14 -6.17
N GLY A 897 -25.31 21.79 -7.38
CA GLY A 897 -24.13 20.98 -7.68
C GLY A 897 -23.89 20.84 -9.18
N VAL A 898 -22.71 20.39 -9.56
CA VAL A 898 -22.34 20.23 -10.97
C VAL A 898 -23.07 19.03 -11.58
N PRO A 899 -23.70 19.16 -12.77
CA PRO A 899 -24.35 18.07 -13.45
C PRO A 899 -23.29 17.03 -13.92
N SER A 900 -23.58 15.76 -13.72
CA SER A 900 -22.66 14.66 -14.04
C SER A 900 -22.98 13.93 -15.35
N ALA A 901 -24.16 14.13 -15.91
CA ALA A 901 -24.60 13.50 -17.16
C ALA A 901 -25.56 14.40 -17.94
N THR A 902 -25.70 14.13 -19.23
CA THR A 902 -26.73 14.74 -20.08
C THR A 902 -28.11 14.61 -19.44
N PRO A 903 -28.89 15.70 -19.33
CA PRO A 903 -30.26 15.63 -18.83
C PRO A 903 -31.08 14.57 -19.56
N LYS A 904 -31.77 13.71 -18.79
CA LYS A 904 -32.57 12.61 -19.34
C LYS A 904 -34.04 12.98 -19.34
N ILE A 905 -34.75 12.51 -20.35
CA ILE A 905 -36.15 12.93 -20.58
C ILE A 905 -37.07 11.73 -20.55
N ALA A 906 -38.16 11.83 -19.77
CA ALA A 906 -39.21 10.84 -19.75
C ALA A 906 -40.59 11.52 -19.70
N GLY A 907 -41.37 11.41 -20.78
CA GLY A 907 -42.66 12.09 -20.91
C GLY A 907 -42.52 13.62 -20.76
N GLU A 908 -43.21 14.20 -19.80
CA GLU A 908 -43.18 15.64 -19.50
C GLU A 908 -42.21 16.00 -18.36
N TYR A 909 -41.18 15.17 -18.11
CA TYR A 909 -40.21 15.37 -17.05
C TYR A 909 -38.79 15.31 -17.56
N VAL A 910 -37.94 16.13 -16.95
CA VAL A 910 -36.48 16.09 -17.14
C VAL A 910 -35.80 15.67 -15.82
N PHE A 911 -34.89 14.71 -15.96
CA PHE A 911 -34.11 14.11 -14.88
C PHE A 911 -32.65 14.57 -15.02
N VAL A 912 -32.12 15.21 -14.00
CA VAL A 912 -30.76 15.76 -14.02
C VAL A 912 -29.93 15.10 -12.92
N GLU A 913 -28.89 14.41 -13.31
CA GLU A 913 -27.93 13.80 -12.40
C GLU A 913 -26.98 14.86 -11.87
N VAL A 914 -26.88 15.01 -10.56
CA VAL A 914 -26.06 16.03 -9.88
C VAL A 914 -24.98 15.35 -9.08
N ALA A 915 -23.72 15.68 -9.38
CA ALA A 915 -22.52 15.23 -8.67
C ALA A 915 -22.40 13.69 -8.51
N ASN A 916 -23.05 12.89 -9.35
CA ASN A 916 -23.22 11.43 -9.24
C ASN A 916 -23.85 10.96 -7.91
N GLN A 917 -24.52 11.84 -7.18
CA GLN A 917 -25.09 11.52 -5.87
C GLN A 917 -26.62 11.45 -5.89
N GLU A 918 -27.25 12.30 -6.66
CA GLU A 918 -28.70 12.40 -6.73
C GLU A 918 -29.20 12.74 -8.13
N VAL A 919 -30.46 12.41 -8.39
CA VAL A 919 -31.20 12.87 -9.56
C VAL A 919 -32.24 13.88 -9.09
N LYS A 920 -32.24 15.08 -9.66
CA LYS A 920 -33.30 16.08 -9.51
C LYS A 920 -34.27 15.99 -10.67
N VAL A 921 -35.54 15.98 -10.38
CA VAL A 921 -36.60 15.83 -11.37
C VAL A 921 -37.40 17.10 -11.46
N PHE A 922 -37.61 17.54 -12.70
CA PHE A 922 -38.36 18.78 -12.98
C PHE A 922 -39.46 18.48 -13.99
N HIS A 923 -40.62 19.10 -13.80
CA HIS A 923 -41.71 19.07 -14.79
C HIS A 923 -41.40 20.08 -15.92
N ILE A 924 -41.63 19.66 -17.17
CA ILE A 924 -41.34 20.48 -18.36
C ILE A 924 -42.45 21.50 -18.59
N GLU A 925 -42.32 22.64 -17.94
CA GLU A 925 -43.09 23.85 -18.18
C GLU A 925 -42.19 25.07 -18.10
N ASN A 926 -42.68 26.24 -18.42
CA ASN A 926 -41.85 27.46 -18.51
C ASN A 926 -41.13 27.84 -17.23
N SER A 927 -41.55 27.35 -16.04
CA SER A 927 -40.94 27.60 -14.75
C SER A 927 -40.03 26.49 -14.27
N LEU A 928 -40.00 25.29 -14.91
CA LEU A 928 -39.27 24.07 -14.52
C LEU A 928 -39.37 23.76 -13.02
N PRO A 929 -40.57 23.58 -12.46
CA PRO A 929 -40.70 23.27 -11.04
C PRO A 929 -40.05 21.91 -10.74
N GLN A 930 -39.28 21.88 -9.66
CA GLN A 930 -38.71 20.64 -9.17
C GLN A 930 -39.82 19.81 -8.50
N THR A 931 -40.01 18.59 -8.94
CA THR A 931 -41.05 17.68 -8.43
C THR A 931 -40.48 16.60 -7.50
N GLY A 932 -39.24 16.16 -7.72
CA GLY A 932 -38.66 15.11 -6.92
C GLY A 932 -37.12 15.08 -6.88
N VAL A 933 -36.62 14.28 -5.96
CA VAL A 933 -35.20 13.95 -5.82
C VAL A 933 -35.08 12.47 -5.39
N PHE A 934 -34.17 11.72 -5.99
CA PHE A 934 -33.82 10.39 -5.51
C PHE A 934 -32.31 10.10 -5.62
N PRO A 935 -31.75 9.23 -4.75
CA PRO A 935 -30.32 9.01 -4.68
C PRO A 935 -29.79 8.15 -5.83
N LEU A 936 -28.54 8.44 -6.26
CA LEU A 936 -27.75 7.63 -7.19
C LEU A 936 -26.74 6.72 -6.50
N ASP A 937 -26.35 7.04 -5.27
CA ASP A 937 -25.32 6.30 -4.52
C ASP A 937 -24.01 6.11 -5.31
N GLY A 938 -23.62 7.11 -6.09
CA GLY A 938 -22.44 7.06 -6.95
C GLY A 938 -22.62 6.32 -8.28
N ASN A 939 -23.78 5.74 -8.56
CA ASN A 939 -24.06 4.93 -9.75
C ASN A 939 -25.01 5.66 -10.70
N PRO A 940 -24.54 6.15 -11.87
CA PRO A 940 -25.36 6.92 -12.80
C PRO A 940 -26.49 6.06 -13.42
N LEU A 941 -27.48 6.74 -13.98
CA LEU A 941 -28.55 6.08 -14.73
C LEU A 941 -28.02 5.47 -16.03
N ALA A 942 -28.48 4.27 -16.34
CA ALA A 942 -28.10 3.52 -17.56
C ALA A 942 -28.77 4.04 -18.83
N GLY A 943 -29.82 4.83 -18.71
CA GLY A 943 -30.55 5.43 -19.85
C GLY A 943 -31.58 6.43 -19.39
N ASN A 944 -32.45 6.86 -20.32
CA ASN A 944 -33.57 7.69 -19.98
C ASN A 944 -34.57 6.88 -19.12
N PRO A 945 -35.11 7.44 -18.01
CA PRO A 945 -36.20 6.77 -17.32
C PRO A 945 -37.39 6.54 -18.26
N LEU A 946 -38.12 5.45 -18.03
CA LEU A 946 -39.31 5.13 -18.81
C LEU A 946 -40.55 5.67 -18.10
N ALA A 947 -41.36 6.48 -18.80
CA ALA A 947 -42.66 6.88 -18.31
C ALA A 947 -43.66 5.71 -18.39
N LEU A 948 -44.29 5.40 -17.26
CA LEU A 948 -45.32 4.38 -17.09
C LEU A 948 -46.69 5.07 -16.91
N SER A 949 -47.76 4.30 -16.94
CA SER A 949 -49.09 4.84 -16.65
C SER A 949 -49.27 5.32 -15.19
N ASP A 950 -48.46 4.79 -14.28
CA ASP A 950 -48.52 5.06 -12.82
C ASP A 950 -47.23 5.67 -12.25
N GLY A 951 -46.31 6.10 -13.09
CA GLY A 951 -45.03 6.67 -12.63
C GLY A 951 -43.87 6.53 -13.61
N PHE A 952 -42.69 6.24 -13.07
CA PHE A 952 -41.49 6.09 -13.88
C PHE A 952 -40.68 4.86 -13.44
N LEU A 953 -40.01 4.25 -14.40
CA LEU A 953 -38.95 3.25 -14.16
C LEU A 953 -37.60 3.88 -14.51
N ALA A 954 -36.72 4.01 -13.53
CA ALA A 954 -35.33 4.36 -13.72
C ALA A 954 -34.44 3.12 -13.50
N VAL A 955 -33.35 3.01 -14.24
CA VAL A 955 -32.36 1.93 -14.12
C VAL A 955 -30.98 2.53 -13.92
N ARG A 956 -30.29 2.14 -12.85
CA ARG A 956 -28.92 2.55 -12.58
C ARG A 956 -27.94 1.54 -13.23
N ARG A 957 -26.70 1.97 -13.44
CA ARG A 957 -25.65 1.11 -14.03
C ARG A 957 -25.22 -0.04 -13.13
N ASP A 958 -25.44 0.05 -11.80
CA ASP A 958 -25.21 -1.06 -10.86
C ASP A 958 -26.34 -2.11 -10.89
N GLY A 959 -27.32 -1.98 -11.79
CA GLY A 959 -28.42 -2.91 -11.94
C GLY A 959 -29.62 -2.65 -11.06
N MET A 960 -29.64 -1.53 -10.32
CA MET A 960 -30.78 -1.15 -9.50
C MET A 960 -31.92 -0.64 -10.38
N LEU A 961 -33.07 -1.30 -10.31
CA LEU A 961 -34.35 -0.90 -10.89
C LEU A 961 -35.09 -0.07 -9.84
N ILE A 962 -35.52 1.15 -10.18
CA ILE A 962 -36.19 2.07 -9.29
C ILE A 962 -37.52 2.48 -9.90
N LYS A 963 -38.63 2.15 -9.22
CA LYS A 963 -39.95 2.60 -9.59
C LYS A 963 -40.27 3.87 -8.80
N LEU A 964 -40.66 4.93 -9.51
CA LEU A 964 -41.05 6.21 -8.95
C LEU A 964 -42.55 6.45 -9.18
N ASP A 965 -43.15 7.27 -8.35
CA ASP A 965 -44.53 7.70 -8.52
C ASP A 965 -44.74 8.62 -9.75
N ALA A 966 -45.95 9.00 -10.05
CA ALA A 966 -46.31 9.83 -11.21
C ALA A 966 -45.66 11.22 -11.25
N THR A 967 -45.18 11.72 -10.13
CA THR A 967 -44.48 13.01 -10.00
C THR A 967 -42.98 12.86 -9.87
N ALA A 968 -42.48 11.62 -9.85
CA ALA A 968 -41.11 11.24 -9.55
C ALA A 968 -40.63 11.79 -8.18
N ALA A 969 -41.52 12.09 -7.25
CA ALA A 969 -41.24 12.60 -5.93
C ALA A 969 -40.89 11.49 -4.93
N THR A 970 -41.44 10.30 -5.11
CA THR A 970 -41.37 9.19 -4.15
C THR A 970 -40.94 7.88 -4.86
N THR A 971 -39.99 7.17 -4.26
CA THR A 971 -39.65 5.81 -4.68
C THR A 971 -40.72 4.86 -4.16
N LEU A 972 -41.44 4.19 -5.07
CA LEU A 972 -42.45 3.19 -4.77
C LEU A 972 -41.87 1.81 -4.50
N GLY A 973 -40.74 1.49 -5.15
CA GLY A 973 -40.03 0.24 -4.96
C GLY A 973 -38.68 0.25 -5.66
N SER A 974 -37.79 -0.61 -5.19
CA SER A 974 -36.49 -0.82 -5.82
C SER A 974 -36.07 -2.28 -5.73
N ARG A 975 -35.45 -2.80 -6.78
CA ARG A 975 -34.92 -4.15 -6.84
C ARG A 975 -33.63 -4.19 -7.65
N SER A 976 -32.72 -5.05 -7.26
CA SER A 976 -31.47 -5.26 -8.00
C SER A 976 -31.60 -6.41 -8.99
N LEU A 977 -31.09 -6.23 -10.21
CA LEU A 977 -30.90 -7.30 -11.19
C LEU A 977 -29.73 -8.21 -10.82
N GLY A 978 -28.88 -7.82 -9.85
CA GLY A 978 -27.67 -8.54 -9.52
C GLY A 978 -26.62 -8.56 -10.65
N GLN A 979 -26.76 -7.67 -11.64
CA GLN A 979 -25.83 -7.51 -12.76
C GLN A 979 -25.63 -6.04 -13.11
N LEU A 980 -24.43 -5.69 -13.57
CA LEU A 980 -24.18 -4.38 -14.16
C LEU A 980 -24.99 -4.17 -15.42
N VAL A 981 -25.49 -2.97 -15.63
CA VAL A 981 -26.33 -2.60 -16.76
C VAL A 981 -25.58 -1.65 -17.70
N GLN A 982 -25.54 -2.01 -18.97
CA GLN A 982 -24.98 -1.17 -20.02
C GLN A 982 -25.99 -0.10 -20.47
N GLN A 983 -27.23 -0.50 -20.74
CA GLN A 983 -28.26 0.37 -21.27
C GLN A 983 -29.67 -0.06 -20.80
N GLY A 984 -30.53 0.89 -20.52
CA GLY A 984 -31.95 0.67 -20.21
C GLY A 984 -32.51 1.70 -19.26
N PRO A 985 -33.84 1.72 -19.08
CA PRO A 985 -34.85 0.89 -19.75
C PRO A 985 -35.06 1.30 -21.22
N LEU A 986 -35.29 0.34 -22.08
CA LEU A 986 -35.64 0.51 -23.48
C LEU A 986 -37.04 -0.06 -23.76
N VAL A 987 -37.85 0.63 -24.54
CA VAL A 987 -39.12 0.07 -25.03
C VAL A 987 -38.97 -0.35 -26.46
N ILE A 988 -39.07 -1.65 -26.71
CA ILE A 988 -39.01 -2.21 -28.06
C ILE A 988 -40.24 -3.14 -28.22
N ASN A 989 -41.04 -2.85 -29.22
CA ASN A 989 -42.29 -3.61 -29.48
C ASN A 989 -43.25 -3.70 -28.30
N GLY A 990 -43.30 -2.64 -27.46
CA GLY A 990 -44.14 -2.62 -26.27
C GLY A 990 -43.61 -3.41 -25.07
N GLN A 991 -42.42 -3.99 -25.17
CA GLN A 991 -41.72 -4.67 -24.07
C GLN A 991 -40.65 -3.78 -23.50
N THR A 992 -40.53 -3.77 -22.16
CA THR A 992 -39.44 -3.06 -21.45
C THR A 992 -38.24 -3.96 -21.35
N LEU A 993 -37.12 -3.52 -21.87
CA LEU A 993 -35.86 -4.28 -21.93
C LEU A 993 -34.75 -3.55 -21.22
N VAL A 994 -33.82 -4.31 -20.69
CA VAL A 994 -32.55 -3.83 -20.13
C VAL A 994 -31.43 -4.67 -20.72
N VAL A 995 -30.33 -4.01 -21.08
CA VAL A 995 -29.13 -4.65 -21.62
C VAL A 995 -28.09 -4.72 -20.49
N GLY A 996 -27.71 -5.93 -20.13
CA GLY A 996 -26.62 -6.18 -19.17
C GLY A 996 -25.26 -5.79 -19.75
N TYR A 997 -24.26 -5.67 -18.89
CA TYR A 997 -22.89 -5.24 -19.25
C TYR A 997 -22.22 -6.24 -20.22
N ASP A 998 -22.51 -7.51 -20.12
CA ASP A 998 -22.05 -8.56 -21.01
C ASP A 998 -22.93 -8.74 -22.27
N GLY A 999 -23.86 -7.81 -22.52
CA GLY A 999 -24.79 -7.84 -23.63
C GLY A 999 -26.00 -8.72 -23.45
N SER A 1000 -26.18 -9.31 -22.27
CA SER A 1000 -27.41 -10.11 -21.98
C SER A 1000 -28.65 -9.22 -21.97
N LEU A 1001 -29.76 -9.79 -22.46
CA LEU A 1001 -31.03 -9.10 -22.58
C LEU A 1001 -31.99 -9.57 -21.49
N TYR A 1002 -32.57 -8.60 -20.76
CA TYR A 1002 -33.60 -8.82 -19.74
C TYR A 1002 -34.92 -8.19 -20.17
N GLN A 1003 -36.00 -8.91 -19.99
CA GLN A 1003 -37.33 -8.33 -20.05
C GLN A 1003 -37.78 -7.98 -18.64
N ILE A 1004 -38.15 -6.72 -18.43
CA ILE A 1004 -38.60 -6.19 -17.14
C ILE A 1004 -40.11 -6.02 -17.19
N ASP A 1005 -40.79 -6.52 -16.17
CA ASP A 1005 -42.18 -6.16 -15.89
C ASP A 1005 -42.19 -5.07 -14.83
N PRO A 1006 -42.48 -3.81 -15.20
CA PRO A 1006 -42.51 -2.70 -14.23
C PRO A 1006 -43.58 -2.85 -13.15
N SER A 1007 -44.57 -3.72 -13.35
CA SER A 1007 -45.61 -3.96 -12.35
C SER A 1007 -45.14 -4.87 -11.21
N SER A 1008 -44.05 -5.58 -11.41
CA SER A 1008 -43.47 -6.49 -10.40
C SER A 1008 -42.51 -5.78 -9.41
N LEU A 1009 -42.31 -4.45 -9.58
CA LEU A 1009 -41.38 -3.66 -8.79
C LEU A 1009 -42.05 -2.91 -7.64
#